data_1b3686370ec3081cd59f6d7384005fb4
#
_entry.id   1b3686370ec3081cd59f6d7384005fb4
#
_cell.length_a   1.000
_cell.length_b   1.000
_cell.length_c   1.000
_cell.angle_alpha   90.00
_cell.angle_beta   90.00
_cell.angle_gamma   90.00
#
_symmetry.space_group_name_H-M   'P 1'
#
loop_
_entity.id
_entity.type
_entity.pdbx_description
1 polymer ?
#
loop_
_entity_poly.entity_id
_entity_poly.type
_entity_poly.pdbx_seq_one_letter_code
_entity_poly.pdbx_strand_id
1 'polypeptide(L)'
;MNKITVTTNQKASMSDFYGIFFEDINHAADGGLYGEMIRNRAFEFSPMDNPSYQALTAWKRIEEGGASVSSFVSNKSPFSKRNPNYLILEINKTGTRAGIKNLGYNSGIAVKENESYNFSCYAKSDKPCEITVSIDNAYGEVITEKSLNITSNEWTEYSFTLTSPVDDFSAVLAVTSKQECKFCLDFVSLFPVKTYKNRKNGMRNDIAEMLADLKPKFMRFPGGCLIHDGTLNSDDRNSMYRWKNTIGAVTDRPSRRNNWRYNQSLGLGYFEYFQFCEDIGAKPLPVLPAGYNPHMEQAVPLDEMQEWIDDALDLIEFANGTADTKWGKIRCDMGHAEPFNLEYLAVGNEEVGQGFWDRYDLFHKAIKEKYPQIKIINSAGPFPQGGEFERGWNNAKKNGSDLVDEHYYTSPEWMLANCHRYDNMPSDGPKVFLGEYASWGNTYYNALIEAAYMTGLENNAHAIGLVCYAPLLCNVDYINWQPDMIWFDNHRVYGSANYYVQKMFMNCTGNDLLDVKHDGFDKPITLGSDKISGNIEIEADRCSAEFYDIKITDIATGNVKTYDNLSFSNGGKAVIDSIDSNHYKVEFTAKRTAGDKGFRLFFGKSDDKNLIQWFIGGWQNQDTEVNAQVNGRGSCLDHNIFSVMTGQEYKLCLEVNGRNITTYINGKTANTAIDKQPVMEELYYTASSDDNNIYIKAVNVRDTEITSEICVEGVNGINANVTELSGNSLDDINDFDNPKKVSPKTSALTAVSNTFEYTFPPQSVTIFTVQK
;
A
#
# COMPACT_ATOMS: atom_id res chain seq x y z
N MET A 1 -30.34 30.37 -6.14
CA MET A 1 -29.16 30.12 -6.97
C MET A 1 -28.02 29.86 -6.02
N ASN A 2 -27.36 28.75 -6.16
CA ASN A 2 -26.25 28.36 -5.30
C ASN A 2 -25.08 29.33 -5.51
N LYS A 3 -24.37 29.63 -4.42
CA LYS A 3 -23.25 30.56 -4.45
C LYS A 3 -22.08 30.04 -3.64
N ILE A 4 -20.88 30.11 -4.22
CA ILE A 4 -19.60 29.78 -3.58
C ILE A 4 -18.76 31.07 -3.60
N THR A 5 -18.25 31.51 -2.46
CA THR A 5 -17.33 32.62 -2.33
C THR A 5 -16.02 32.13 -1.73
N VAL A 6 -14.97 32.11 -2.55
CA VAL A 6 -13.61 31.80 -2.11
C VAL A 6 -12.99 33.10 -1.60
N THR A 7 -12.66 33.14 -0.31
CA THR A 7 -12.07 34.30 0.35
C THR A 7 -10.55 34.29 0.28
N THR A 8 -9.89 35.37 0.63
CA THR A 8 -8.43 35.43 0.77
C THR A 8 -7.93 34.97 2.14
N ASN A 9 -8.84 34.57 3.05
CA ASN A 9 -8.49 34.19 4.41
C ASN A 9 -7.89 32.76 4.43
N GLN A 10 -6.66 32.64 4.91
CA GLN A 10 -5.99 31.35 5.14
C GLN A 10 -6.52 30.71 6.43
N LYS A 11 -6.87 29.42 6.34
CA LYS A 11 -7.34 28.62 7.48
C LYS A 11 -6.28 27.68 8.02
N ALA A 12 -5.44 27.10 7.15
CA ALA A 12 -4.41 26.17 7.52
C ALA A 12 -3.31 26.08 6.44
N SER A 13 -2.14 25.55 6.80
CA SER A 13 -1.08 25.20 5.84
C SER A 13 -1.29 23.80 5.28
N MET A 14 -1.00 23.63 3.98
CA MET A 14 -1.07 22.38 3.23
C MET A 14 0.25 22.02 2.54
N SER A 15 1.38 22.57 3.00
CA SER A 15 2.67 22.49 2.31
C SER A 15 3.15 21.06 2.00
N ASP A 16 2.89 20.11 2.89
CA ASP A 16 3.31 18.70 2.76
C ASP A 16 2.11 17.73 2.60
N PHE A 17 0.92 18.21 2.28
CA PHE A 17 -0.36 17.53 2.49
C PHE A 17 -0.48 16.19 1.76
N TYR A 18 -0.16 16.13 0.46
CA TYR A 18 -0.29 14.91 -0.32
C TYR A 18 1.04 14.27 -0.67
N GLY A 19 1.15 12.97 -0.45
CA GLY A 19 2.30 12.15 -0.84
C GLY A 19 1.89 10.85 -1.50
N ILE A 20 2.86 9.95 -1.62
CA ILE A 20 2.67 8.59 -2.13
C ILE A 20 3.14 7.57 -1.10
N PHE A 21 2.50 6.39 -1.10
CA PHE A 21 2.88 5.24 -0.31
C PHE A 21 3.44 4.13 -1.19
N PHE A 22 4.69 3.75 -0.95
CA PHE A 22 5.30 2.61 -1.64
C PHE A 22 5.47 1.43 -0.67
N GLU A 23 4.91 0.30 -1.04
CA GLU A 23 5.19 -1.00 -0.48
C GLU A 23 5.60 -1.97 -1.59
N ASP A 24 6.56 -2.87 -1.30
CA ASP A 24 6.87 -3.97 -2.19
C ASP A 24 5.83 -5.09 -2.03
N ILE A 25 4.62 -4.80 -2.52
CA ILE A 25 3.46 -5.67 -2.69
C ILE A 25 3.20 -5.81 -4.19
N ASN A 26 2.56 -6.88 -4.63
CA ASN A 26 2.21 -7.08 -6.05
C ASN A 26 3.43 -6.98 -7.00
N HIS A 27 4.64 -7.36 -6.56
CA HIS A 27 5.90 -7.16 -7.29
C HIS A 27 6.16 -5.69 -7.66
N ALA A 28 5.88 -4.77 -6.75
CA ALA A 28 6.08 -3.34 -6.98
C ALA A 28 7.56 -2.94 -7.11
N ALA A 29 8.47 -3.65 -6.43
CA ALA A 29 9.93 -3.45 -6.56
C ALA A 29 10.52 -4.40 -7.62
N ASP A 30 10.91 -5.61 -7.25
CA ASP A 30 11.47 -6.61 -8.17
C ASP A 30 10.42 -7.04 -9.21
N GLY A 31 10.64 -6.74 -10.48
CA GLY A 31 9.67 -6.93 -11.58
C GLY A 31 8.67 -5.77 -11.74
N GLY A 32 8.93 -4.63 -11.08
CA GLY A 32 8.15 -3.40 -11.13
C GLY A 32 9.01 -2.16 -11.29
N LEU A 33 9.04 -1.31 -10.26
CA LEU A 33 9.77 -0.03 -10.29
C LEU A 33 11.28 -0.20 -10.40
N TYR A 34 11.85 -1.25 -9.81
CA TYR A 34 13.28 -1.55 -9.91
C TYR A 34 13.66 -2.01 -11.32
N GLY A 35 14.69 -1.40 -11.91
CA GLY A 35 15.06 -1.60 -13.31
C GLY A 35 15.69 -2.96 -13.66
N GLU A 36 15.97 -3.85 -12.71
CA GLU A 36 16.52 -5.19 -12.95
C GLU A 36 15.52 -6.08 -13.69
N MET A 37 15.95 -6.63 -14.84
CA MET A 37 15.08 -7.42 -15.71
C MET A 37 15.23 -8.94 -15.47
N ILE A 38 16.27 -9.37 -14.74
CA ILE A 38 16.53 -10.79 -14.46
C ILE A 38 15.85 -11.21 -13.18
N ARG A 39 14.91 -12.14 -13.28
CA ARG A 39 14.25 -12.75 -12.13
C ARG A 39 15.14 -13.83 -11.52
N ASN A 40 15.29 -13.83 -10.20
CA ASN A 40 16.15 -14.78 -9.49
C ASN A 40 17.62 -14.73 -9.94
N ARG A 41 18.16 -13.51 -9.99
CA ARG A 41 19.52 -13.23 -10.54
C ARG A 41 20.65 -13.85 -9.74
N ALA A 42 20.45 -14.08 -8.43
CA ALA A 42 21.44 -14.65 -7.50
C ALA A 42 21.08 -16.08 -7.05
N PHE A 43 20.11 -16.75 -7.70
CA PHE A 43 19.70 -18.12 -7.44
C PHE A 43 19.22 -18.38 -5.99
N GLU A 44 18.73 -17.35 -5.31
CA GLU A 44 18.31 -17.38 -3.90
C GLU A 44 16.84 -17.74 -3.68
N PHE A 45 16.05 -17.97 -4.73
CA PHE A 45 14.65 -18.36 -4.56
C PHE A 45 14.51 -19.68 -3.82
N SER A 46 13.57 -19.74 -2.90
CA SER A 46 13.38 -20.85 -1.96
C SER A 46 11.90 -21.14 -1.75
N PRO A 47 11.52 -22.43 -1.47
CA PRO A 47 10.18 -22.76 -0.99
C PRO A 47 9.74 -22.01 0.28
N MET A 48 10.68 -21.44 1.05
CA MET A 48 10.38 -20.58 2.20
C MET A 48 9.77 -19.23 1.77
N ASP A 49 10.14 -18.72 0.59
CA ASP A 49 9.56 -17.48 0.05
C ASP A 49 8.17 -17.74 -0.53
N ASN A 50 8.07 -18.81 -1.34
CA ASN A 50 6.84 -19.29 -1.94
C ASN A 50 6.94 -20.81 -2.14
N PRO A 51 5.93 -21.61 -1.74
CA PRO A 51 5.98 -23.07 -1.88
C PRO A 51 6.22 -23.57 -3.33
N SER A 52 5.93 -22.75 -4.33
CA SER A 52 6.18 -23.07 -5.76
C SER A 52 7.61 -22.79 -6.22
N TYR A 53 8.43 -22.09 -5.41
CA TYR A 53 9.77 -21.72 -5.80
C TYR A 53 10.78 -22.84 -5.59
N GLN A 54 11.72 -22.89 -6.53
CA GLN A 54 12.91 -23.73 -6.49
C GLN A 54 14.12 -22.84 -6.82
N ALA A 55 15.31 -23.29 -6.51
CA ALA A 55 16.53 -22.51 -6.72
C ALA A 55 16.74 -22.05 -8.18
N LEU A 56 16.21 -22.78 -9.17
CA LEU A 56 16.24 -22.42 -10.59
C LEU A 56 14.90 -21.87 -11.11
N THR A 57 14.00 -21.42 -10.25
CA THR A 57 12.78 -20.71 -10.69
C THR A 57 13.19 -19.54 -11.59
N ALA A 58 12.47 -19.35 -12.71
CA ALA A 58 12.73 -18.43 -13.82
C ALA A 58 13.92 -18.82 -14.72
N TRP A 59 14.64 -19.89 -14.44
CA TRP A 59 15.73 -20.40 -15.28
C TRP A 59 15.38 -21.72 -15.94
N LYS A 60 15.67 -21.85 -17.25
CA LYS A 60 15.41 -23.08 -18.03
C LYS A 60 16.64 -23.47 -18.84
N ARG A 61 16.96 -24.75 -18.89
CA ARG A 61 18.02 -25.28 -19.76
C ARG A 61 17.67 -25.12 -21.24
N ILE A 62 18.69 -24.91 -22.05
CA ILE A 62 18.66 -24.97 -23.52
C ILE A 62 19.38 -26.23 -23.94
N GLU A 63 18.66 -27.18 -24.56
CA GLU A 63 19.17 -28.45 -24.99
C GLU A 63 18.65 -28.78 -26.41
N GLU A 64 19.24 -28.17 -27.44
CA GLU A 64 18.77 -28.27 -28.81
C GLU A 64 19.69 -29.14 -29.67
N GLY A 65 19.15 -29.85 -30.68
CA GLY A 65 19.90 -30.66 -31.62
C GLY A 65 20.72 -31.78 -30.95
N GLY A 66 20.19 -32.37 -29.88
CA GLY A 66 20.88 -33.41 -29.12
C GLY A 66 21.95 -32.92 -28.15
N ALA A 67 21.85 -31.65 -27.71
CA ALA A 67 22.64 -31.10 -26.62
C ALA A 67 22.31 -31.81 -25.30
N SER A 68 23.23 -31.73 -24.33
CA SER A 68 23.02 -32.23 -22.96
C SER A 68 23.64 -31.25 -21.98
N VAL A 69 22.85 -30.75 -21.05
CA VAL A 69 23.22 -29.71 -20.06
C VAL A 69 22.86 -30.17 -18.65
N SER A 70 23.80 -30.09 -17.74
CA SER A 70 23.55 -30.23 -16.30
C SER A 70 23.56 -28.86 -15.65
N SER A 71 22.53 -28.57 -14.84
CA SER A 71 22.44 -27.33 -14.09
C SER A 71 22.02 -27.62 -12.65
N PHE A 72 22.73 -27.06 -11.68
CA PHE A 72 22.39 -27.19 -10.27
C PHE A 72 22.93 -25.99 -9.48
N VAL A 73 22.29 -25.68 -8.37
CA VAL A 73 22.68 -24.61 -7.47
C VAL A 73 23.55 -25.18 -6.35
N SER A 74 24.62 -24.48 -6.02
CA SER A 74 25.59 -24.81 -4.97
C SER A 74 25.82 -23.61 -4.07
N ASN A 75 26.20 -23.86 -2.82
CA ASN A 75 26.62 -22.86 -1.85
C ASN A 75 28.05 -23.10 -1.33
N LYS A 76 28.83 -23.95 -2.02
CA LYS A 76 30.22 -24.25 -1.66
C LYS A 76 31.17 -23.21 -2.28
N SER A 77 31.88 -22.46 -1.44
CA SER A 77 32.75 -21.35 -1.89
C SER A 77 32.00 -20.30 -2.71
N PRO A 78 30.96 -19.68 -2.12
CA PRO A 78 30.13 -18.70 -2.80
C PRO A 78 30.91 -17.40 -3.12
N PHE A 79 30.36 -16.59 -4.02
CA PHE A 79 30.80 -15.23 -4.25
C PHE A 79 30.46 -14.34 -3.05
N SER A 80 29.19 -14.33 -2.65
CA SER A 80 28.70 -13.59 -1.48
C SER A 80 28.34 -14.55 -0.34
N LYS A 81 28.74 -14.21 0.89
CA LYS A 81 28.33 -14.96 2.07
C LYS A 81 26.86 -14.72 2.43
N ARG A 82 26.33 -13.57 2.07
CA ARG A 82 24.95 -13.15 2.38
C ARG A 82 23.93 -13.67 1.35
N ASN A 83 24.43 -13.97 0.12
CA ASN A 83 23.70 -14.66 -0.95
C ASN A 83 24.58 -15.85 -1.39
N PRO A 84 24.52 -16.98 -0.64
CA PRO A 84 25.51 -18.04 -0.81
C PRO A 84 25.27 -18.95 -2.02
N ASN A 85 24.10 -18.86 -2.65
CA ASN A 85 23.76 -19.73 -3.76
C ASN A 85 24.33 -19.19 -5.07
N TYR A 86 24.78 -20.11 -5.93
CA TYR A 86 25.21 -19.81 -7.30
C TYR A 86 24.94 -20.98 -8.23
N LEU A 87 24.79 -20.70 -9.52
CA LEU A 87 24.59 -21.71 -10.55
C LEU A 87 25.91 -22.39 -10.94
N ILE A 88 25.91 -23.70 -11.03
CA ILE A 88 26.91 -24.50 -11.76
C ILE A 88 26.24 -25.00 -13.04
N LEU A 89 26.82 -24.65 -14.19
CA LEU A 89 26.37 -25.09 -15.50
C LEU A 89 27.46 -25.95 -16.15
N GLU A 90 27.10 -27.15 -16.60
CA GLU A 90 27.97 -28.07 -17.27
C GLU A 90 27.37 -28.46 -18.62
N ILE A 91 28.06 -28.08 -19.71
CA ILE A 91 27.72 -28.45 -21.07
C ILE A 91 28.39 -29.78 -21.35
N ASN A 92 27.61 -30.86 -21.26
CA ASN A 92 28.12 -32.25 -21.49
C ASN A 92 28.20 -32.57 -22.99
N LYS A 93 27.30 -31.93 -23.78
CA LYS A 93 27.25 -32.08 -25.22
C LYS A 93 26.62 -30.81 -25.81
N THR A 94 27.24 -30.23 -26.82
CA THR A 94 26.87 -28.92 -27.39
C THR A 94 25.60 -28.97 -28.24
N GLY A 95 25.36 -30.06 -29.00
CA GLY A 95 24.25 -30.13 -29.94
C GLY A 95 24.29 -28.99 -30.95
N THR A 96 23.13 -28.43 -31.30
CA THR A 96 23.05 -27.18 -32.07
C THR A 96 23.08 -25.96 -31.15
N ARG A 97 22.56 -26.09 -29.90
CA ARG A 97 22.61 -25.03 -28.90
C ARG A 97 22.48 -25.62 -27.48
N ALA A 98 23.37 -25.20 -26.58
CA ALA A 98 23.44 -25.69 -25.20
C ALA A 98 23.69 -24.56 -24.22
N GLY A 99 22.94 -24.52 -23.12
CA GLY A 99 23.08 -23.48 -22.10
C GLY A 99 21.87 -23.38 -21.14
N ILE A 100 21.62 -22.17 -20.68
CA ILE A 100 20.50 -21.83 -19.81
C ILE A 100 19.90 -20.47 -20.21
N LYS A 101 18.60 -20.28 -19.97
CA LYS A 101 17.94 -19.00 -20.24
C LYS A 101 17.11 -18.55 -19.04
N ASN A 102 17.05 -17.23 -18.82
CA ASN A 102 16.18 -16.54 -17.88
C ASN A 102 14.93 -16.04 -18.58
N LEU A 103 13.78 -16.26 -17.96
CA LEU A 103 12.48 -15.94 -18.53
C LEU A 103 11.97 -14.54 -18.15
N GLY A 104 12.71 -13.78 -17.31
CA GLY A 104 12.26 -12.49 -16.81
C GLY A 104 10.99 -12.55 -15.95
N TYR A 105 10.24 -11.46 -16.01
CA TYR A 105 8.93 -11.30 -15.38
C TYR A 105 7.83 -11.29 -16.45
N ASN A 106 6.58 -11.51 -16.06
CA ASN A 106 5.41 -11.50 -16.93
C ASN A 106 5.61 -12.41 -18.17
N SER A 107 5.45 -11.86 -19.37
CA SER A 107 5.65 -12.59 -20.63
C SER A 107 7.11 -12.79 -21.02
N GLY A 108 8.06 -12.12 -20.34
CA GLY A 108 9.48 -12.16 -20.68
C GLY A 108 10.23 -10.88 -20.35
N ILE A 109 11.41 -10.74 -20.92
CA ILE A 109 12.25 -9.54 -20.85
C ILE A 109 11.82 -8.59 -21.96
N ALA A 110 11.45 -7.36 -21.59
CA ALA A 110 11.01 -6.36 -22.57
C ALA A 110 12.20 -5.59 -23.13
N VAL A 111 12.48 -5.71 -24.42
CA VAL A 111 13.50 -4.92 -25.11
C VAL A 111 12.87 -4.04 -26.19
N LYS A 112 13.48 -2.86 -26.43
CA LYS A 112 13.00 -1.87 -27.41
C LYS A 112 14.05 -1.60 -28.47
N GLU A 113 13.57 -1.33 -29.68
CA GLU A 113 14.43 -1.01 -30.83
C GLU A 113 15.38 0.16 -30.51
N ASN A 114 16.66 -0.03 -30.84
CA ASN A 114 17.76 0.93 -30.61
C ASN A 114 18.04 1.27 -29.13
N GLU A 115 17.39 0.58 -28.15
CA GLU A 115 17.75 0.71 -26.75
C GLU A 115 18.84 -0.28 -26.35
N SER A 116 19.62 0.14 -25.35
CA SER A 116 20.79 -0.62 -24.89
C SER A 116 20.59 -1.10 -23.46
N TYR A 117 21.14 -2.28 -23.17
CA TYR A 117 21.00 -2.98 -21.91
C TYR A 117 22.38 -3.41 -21.40
N ASN A 118 22.68 -3.08 -20.16
CA ASN A 118 23.92 -3.49 -19.50
C ASN A 118 23.73 -4.89 -18.92
N PHE A 119 24.46 -5.84 -19.48
CA PHE A 119 24.62 -7.17 -18.90
C PHE A 119 25.80 -7.16 -17.94
N SER A 120 25.65 -7.85 -16.80
CA SER A 120 26.76 -8.22 -15.92
C SER A 120 26.50 -9.56 -15.24
N CYS A 121 27.57 -10.26 -14.86
CA CYS A 121 27.53 -11.43 -14.02
C CYS A 121 28.86 -11.62 -13.28
N TYR A 122 28.83 -12.34 -12.17
CA TYR A 122 30.03 -12.93 -11.60
C TYR A 122 30.17 -14.34 -12.13
N ALA A 123 31.36 -14.69 -12.63
CA ALA A 123 31.62 -16.03 -13.18
C ALA A 123 33.01 -16.54 -12.82
N LYS A 124 33.14 -17.88 -12.76
CA LYS A 124 34.44 -18.59 -12.65
C LYS A 124 34.39 -19.94 -13.36
N SER A 125 35.56 -20.42 -13.77
CA SER A 125 35.72 -21.73 -14.38
C SER A 125 37.12 -22.31 -14.12
N ASP A 126 37.22 -23.60 -13.84
CA ASP A 126 38.50 -24.27 -13.62
C ASP A 126 39.37 -24.34 -14.91
N LYS A 127 38.72 -24.29 -16.07
CA LYS A 127 39.35 -24.24 -17.38
C LYS A 127 38.78 -23.10 -18.20
N PRO A 128 39.60 -22.32 -18.92
CA PRO A 128 39.06 -21.27 -19.75
C PRO A 128 37.94 -21.76 -20.68
N CYS A 129 36.83 -21.04 -20.71
CA CYS A 129 35.73 -21.34 -21.61
C CYS A 129 35.11 -20.07 -22.18
N GLU A 130 34.69 -20.16 -23.43
CA GLU A 130 33.93 -19.09 -24.09
C GLU A 130 32.44 -19.35 -23.91
N ILE A 131 31.72 -18.33 -23.42
CA ILE A 131 30.28 -18.33 -23.36
C ILE A 131 29.73 -17.19 -24.25
N THR A 132 28.56 -17.41 -24.79
CA THR A 132 27.77 -16.40 -25.51
C THR A 132 26.56 -16.03 -24.70
N VAL A 133 26.39 -14.72 -24.47
CA VAL A 133 25.20 -14.16 -23.85
C VAL A 133 24.37 -13.50 -24.93
N SER A 134 23.13 -13.87 -25.06
CA SER A 134 22.22 -13.34 -26.06
C SER A 134 20.87 -12.93 -25.47
N ILE A 135 20.23 -11.97 -26.09
CA ILE A 135 18.81 -11.71 -25.95
C ILE A 135 18.13 -12.43 -27.12
N ASP A 136 17.24 -13.36 -26.82
CA ASP A 136 16.54 -14.15 -27.82
C ASP A 136 15.05 -13.81 -27.78
N ASN A 137 14.36 -13.95 -28.91
CA ASN A 137 12.89 -13.90 -28.89
C ASN A 137 12.29 -15.17 -28.21
N ALA A 138 10.97 -15.19 -28.02
CA ALA A 138 10.28 -16.31 -27.37
C ALA A 138 10.47 -17.65 -28.10
N TYR A 139 10.79 -17.64 -29.43
CA TYR A 139 11.02 -18.82 -30.26
C TYR A 139 12.47 -19.31 -30.22
N GLY A 140 13.36 -18.59 -29.56
CA GLY A 140 14.79 -18.92 -29.44
C GLY A 140 15.67 -18.37 -30.57
N GLU A 141 15.14 -17.46 -31.39
CA GLU A 141 15.95 -16.75 -32.39
C GLU A 141 16.72 -15.59 -31.73
N VAL A 142 17.99 -15.48 -32.01
CA VAL A 142 18.87 -14.49 -31.43
C VAL A 142 18.53 -13.09 -31.95
N ILE A 143 18.21 -12.16 -31.08
CA ILE A 143 18.02 -10.74 -31.39
C ILE A 143 19.35 -10.01 -31.38
N THR A 144 20.14 -10.22 -30.34
CA THR A 144 21.51 -9.65 -30.22
C THR A 144 22.33 -10.53 -29.30
N GLU A 145 23.65 -10.62 -29.56
CA GLU A 145 24.53 -11.46 -28.75
C GLU A 145 25.93 -10.87 -28.59
N LYS A 146 26.64 -11.31 -27.56
CA LYS A 146 28.04 -11.05 -27.33
C LYS A 146 28.71 -12.23 -26.64
N SER A 147 29.94 -12.54 -27.06
CA SER A 147 30.74 -13.59 -26.40
C SER A 147 31.69 -12.97 -25.36
N LEU A 148 31.98 -13.75 -24.33
CA LEU A 148 33.03 -13.47 -23.36
C LEU A 148 33.79 -14.74 -23.00
N ASN A 149 35.05 -14.58 -22.55
CA ASN A 149 35.91 -15.68 -22.12
C ASN A 149 36.03 -15.67 -20.60
N ILE A 150 35.58 -16.72 -19.95
CA ILE A 150 35.81 -16.96 -18.52
C ILE A 150 37.19 -17.61 -18.41
N THR A 151 38.18 -16.86 -17.91
CA THR A 151 39.59 -17.29 -17.84
C THR A 151 40.07 -17.52 -16.40
N SER A 152 39.26 -17.14 -15.39
CA SER A 152 39.62 -17.19 -14.00
C SER A 152 38.90 -18.36 -13.27
N ASN A 153 39.61 -19.03 -12.37
CA ASN A 153 39.02 -19.97 -11.39
C ASN A 153 38.53 -19.29 -10.12
N GLU A 154 38.75 -17.96 -10.01
CA GLU A 154 38.20 -17.11 -8.96
C GLU A 154 37.05 -16.30 -9.51
N TRP A 155 36.11 -15.94 -8.61
CA TRP A 155 34.97 -15.09 -8.97
C TRP A 155 35.43 -13.77 -9.58
N THR A 156 35.01 -13.51 -10.80
CA THR A 156 35.38 -12.33 -11.58
C THR A 156 34.13 -11.71 -12.20
N GLU A 157 33.98 -10.41 -12.10
CA GLU A 157 32.90 -9.68 -12.77
C GLU A 157 33.15 -9.54 -14.26
N TYR A 158 32.14 -9.87 -15.06
CA TYR A 158 32.11 -9.69 -16.51
C TYR A 158 30.95 -8.80 -16.88
N SER A 159 31.16 -7.80 -17.71
CA SER A 159 30.10 -6.87 -18.10
C SER A 159 30.28 -6.36 -19.52
N PHE A 160 29.17 -6.08 -20.19
CA PHE A 160 29.12 -5.41 -21.49
C PHE A 160 27.70 -4.94 -21.79
N THR A 161 27.56 -4.14 -22.85
CA THR A 161 26.26 -3.62 -23.29
C THR A 161 25.78 -4.39 -24.52
N LEU A 162 24.49 -4.75 -24.54
CA LEU A 162 23.73 -5.28 -25.68
C LEU A 162 22.77 -4.21 -26.18
N THR A 163 22.60 -4.09 -27.50
CA THR A 163 21.64 -3.16 -28.11
C THR A 163 20.62 -3.97 -28.91
N SER A 164 19.35 -3.76 -28.69
CA SER A 164 18.30 -4.46 -29.45
C SER A 164 18.04 -3.76 -30.78
N PRO A 165 18.02 -4.49 -31.91
CA PRO A 165 17.61 -3.93 -33.19
C PRO A 165 16.09 -3.92 -33.41
N VAL A 166 15.30 -4.45 -32.50
CA VAL A 166 13.84 -4.60 -32.60
C VAL A 166 13.16 -4.41 -31.26
N ASP A 167 11.85 -4.16 -31.29
CA ASP A 167 10.98 -4.31 -30.10
C ASP A 167 10.63 -5.80 -29.92
N ASP A 168 10.83 -6.32 -28.71
CA ASP A 168 10.30 -7.62 -28.27
C ASP A 168 10.00 -7.57 -26.76
N PHE A 169 8.76 -7.89 -26.41
CA PHE A 169 8.27 -7.83 -25.03
C PHE A 169 8.15 -9.22 -24.37
N SER A 170 8.63 -10.24 -25.07
CA SER A 170 8.64 -11.64 -24.65
C SER A 170 10.02 -12.29 -24.74
N ALA A 171 11.06 -11.47 -24.88
CA ALA A 171 12.42 -11.92 -25.01
C ALA A 171 12.93 -12.65 -23.75
N VAL A 172 14.04 -13.38 -23.89
CA VAL A 172 14.72 -14.07 -22.79
C VAL A 172 16.22 -13.77 -22.84
N LEU A 173 16.89 -13.79 -21.71
CA LEU A 173 18.35 -13.76 -21.65
C LEU A 173 18.89 -15.19 -21.69
N ALA A 174 19.69 -15.53 -22.69
CA ALA A 174 20.34 -16.83 -22.79
C ALA A 174 21.85 -16.74 -22.53
N VAL A 175 22.39 -17.72 -21.83
CA VAL A 175 23.84 -17.97 -21.65
C VAL A 175 24.16 -19.34 -22.19
N THR A 176 24.92 -19.39 -23.28
CA THR A 176 25.19 -20.63 -24.01
C THR A 176 26.71 -20.81 -24.23
N SER A 177 27.13 -22.01 -24.58
CA SER A 177 28.52 -22.27 -25.06
C SER A 177 28.53 -23.22 -26.26
N LYS A 178 29.46 -22.97 -27.18
CA LYS A 178 29.72 -23.80 -28.34
C LYS A 178 30.78 -24.90 -28.08
N GLN A 179 31.19 -25.08 -26.82
CA GLN A 179 32.14 -26.08 -26.36
C GLN A 179 31.65 -26.81 -25.11
N GLU A 180 32.07 -28.07 -24.96
CA GLU A 180 31.87 -28.81 -23.73
C GLU A 180 32.70 -28.15 -22.64
N CYS A 181 32.04 -27.64 -21.59
CA CYS A 181 32.70 -26.87 -20.55
C CYS A 181 31.84 -26.86 -19.25
N LYS A 182 32.48 -26.44 -18.17
CA LYS A 182 31.84 -26.26 -16.89
C LYS A 182 32.22 -24.90 -16.31
N PHE A 183 31.24 -24.11 -15.91
CA PHE A 183 31.45 -22.81 -15.31
C PHE A 183 30.37 -22.51 -14.25
N CYS A 184 30.67 -21.53 -13.43
CA CYS A 184 29.75 -21.06 -12.40
C CYS A 184 29.30 -19.63 -12.72
N LEU A 185 28.04 -19.32 -12.40
CA LEU A 185 27.45 -17.98 -12.55
C LEU A 185 26.76 -17.55 -11.26
N ASP A 186 26.88 -16.28 -10.94
CA ASP A 186 26.14 -15.62 -9.85
C ASP A 186 25.83 -14.16 -10.22
N PHE A 187 24.85 -13.56 -9.58
CA PHE A 187 24.40 -12.18 -9.81
C PHE A 187 24.29 -11.82 -11.29
N VAL A 188 23.61 -12.67 -12.06
CA VAL A 188 23.33 -12.39 -13.47
C VAL A 188 22.33 -11.25 -13.56
N SER A 189 22.70 -10.17 -14.21
CA SER A 189 21.92 -8.93 -14.30
C SER A 189 21.77 -8.46 -15.75
N LEU A 190 20.62 -7.94 -16.08
CA LEU A 190 20.35 -7.19 -17.31
C LEU A 190 19.56 -5.93 -16.96
N PHE A 191 20.20 -4.78 -17.15
CA PHE A 191 19.66 -3.50 -16.73
C PHE A 191 19.55 -2.53 -17.91
N PRO A 192 18.44 -1.81 -18.11
CA PRO A 192 18.37 -0.78 -19.15
C PRO A 192 19.43 0.30 -18.89
N VAL A 193 20.11 0.74 -19.93
CA VAL A 193 21.08 1.87 -19.83
C VAL A 193 20.33 3.15 -19.43
N LYS A 194 19.14 3.34 -19.98
CA LYS A 194 18.26 4.47 -19.64
C LYS A 194 17.35 4.08 -18.47
N THR A 195 17.75 4.42 -17.27
CA THR A 195 16.90 4.41 -16.08
C THR A 195 16.36 5.81 -15.78
N TYR A 196 15.39 5.92 -14.89
CA TYR A 196 14.89 7.22 -14.47
C TYR A 196 16.03 8.09 -13.92
N LYS A 197 16.17 9.31 -14.44
CA LYS A 197 17.30 10.23 -14.19
C LYS A 197 18.68 9.61 -14.45
N ASN A 198 18.77 8.53 -15.23
CA ASN A 198 20.01 7.80 -15.52
C ASN A 198 20.78 7.32 -14.28
N ARG A 199 20.05 7.01 -13.21
CA ARG A 199 20.66 6.47 -11.99
C ARG A 199 21.20 5.07 -12.22
N LYS A 200 22.41 4.80 -11.75
CA LYS A 200 22.93 3.43 -11.64
C LYS A 200 22.07 2.66 -10.64
N ASN A 201 21.75 1.40 -10.92
CA ASN A 201 20.82 0.62 -10.09
C ASN A 201 19.46 1.33 -9.91
N GLY A 202 18.97 1.97 -10.98
CA GLY A 202 17.86 2.91 -10.95
C GLY A 202 16.48 2.30 -11.23
N MET A 203 15.52 3.18 -11.41
CA MET A 203 14.13 2.86 -11.59
C MET A 203 13.75 2.70 -13.06
N ARG A 204 12.74 1.90 -13.34
CA ARG A 204 12.08 1.79 -14.63
C ARG A 204 11.37 3.13 -14.97
N ASN A 205 11.67 3.67 -16.16
CA ASN A 205 11.30 5.03 -16.53
C ASN A 205 9.80 5.29 -16.53
N ASP A 206 9.02 4.44 -17.20
CA ASP A 206 7.59 4.63 -17.41
C ASP A 206 6.80 4.67 -16.08
N ILE A 207 7.13 3.79 -15.12
CA ILE A 207 6.52 3.79 -13.78
C ILE A 207 6.97 5.02 -13.00
N ALA A 208 8.28 5.32 -13.00
CA ALA A 208 8.84 6.45 -12.27
C ALA A 208 8.30 7.80 -12.78
N GLU A 209 8.09 7.94 -14.10
CA GLU A 209 7.47 9.14 -14.70
C GLU A 209 6.02 9.32 -14.23
N MET A 210 5.22 8.25 -14.13
CA MET A 210 3.87 8.34 -13.59
C MET A 210 3.86 8.77 -12.12
N LEU A 211 4.81 8.30 -11.32
CA LEU A 211 4.96 8.70 -9.93
C LEU A 211 5.40 10.18 -9.81
N ALA A 212 6.36 10.61 -10.63
CA ALA A 212 6.81 12.00 -10.68
C ALA A 212 5.70 12.97 -11.14
N ASP A 213 4.82 12.51 -12.02
CA ASP A 213 3.68 13.28 -12.55
C ASP A 213 2.61 13.60 -11.49
N LEU A 214 2.57 12.83 -10.40
CA LEU A 214 1.77 13.12 -9.22
C LEU A 214 2.29 14.32 -8.44
N LYS A 215 3.56 14.69 -8.57
CA LYS A 215 4.24 15.75 -7.79
C LYS A 215 4.06 15.59 -6.28
N PRO A 216 4.36 14.40 -5.73
CA PRO A 216 4.14 14.13 -4.33
C PRO A 216 5.03 15.01 -3.45
N LYS A 217 4.50 15.47 -2.31
CA LYS A 217 5.27 16.24 -1.33
C LYS A 217 6.12 15.35 -0.44
N PHE A 218 5.72 14.09 -0.24
CA PHE A 218 6.47 13.08 0.48
C PHE A 218 6.26 11.70 -0.14
N MET A 219 7.16 10.77 0.18
CA MET A 219 7.03 9.36 -0.13
C MET A 219 7.23 8.54 1.14
N ARG A 220 6.19 7.76 1.55
CA ARG A 220 6.26 6.75 2.60
C ARG A 220 6.77 5.45 2.02
N PHE A 221 7.80 4.86 2.63
CA PHE A 221 8.46 3.62 2.17
C PHE A 221 9.14 2.87 3.33
N PRO A 222 9.56 1.62 3.18
CA PRO A 222 9.43 0.71 2.04
C PRO A 222 8.14 -0.09 2.07
N GLY A 223 7.24 0.22 2.96
CA GLY A 223 5.95 -0.41 2.98
C GLY A 223 5.18 -0.36 4.26
N GLY A 224 4.16 -1.18 4.25
CA GLY A 224 3.18 -1.58 5.21
C GLY A 224 3.60 -2.83 5.98
N CYS A 225 2.80 -3.92 5.89
CA CYS A 225 3.01 -5.14 6.68
C CYS A 225 4.38 -5.80 6.50
N LEU A 226 5.07 -5.61 5.38
CA LEU A 226 6.41 -6.15 5.18
C LEU A 226 7.44 -5.66 6.22
N ILE A 227 7.17 -4.53 6.90
CA ILE A 227 8.08 -3.93 7.88
C ILE A 227 8.17 -4.81 9.13
N HIS A 228 7.04 -5.27 9.64
CA HIS A 228 6.95 -5.99 10.91
C HIS A 228 6.78 -7.52 10.75
N ASP A 229 6.58 -8.02 9.51
CA ASP A 229 6.51 -9.47 9.29
C ASP A 229 7.91 -10.08 9.30
N GLY A 230 8.07 -11.16 10.05
CA GLY A 230 9.31 -11.90 10.13
C GLY A 230 9.81 -12.12 11.56
N THR A 231 10.99 -12.77 11.65
CA THR A 231 11.64 -13.06 12.93
C THR A 231 12.35 -11.81 13.48
N LEU A 232 12.61 -11.81 14.79
CA LEU A 232 13.32 -10.72 15.47
C LEU A 232 14.84 -10.75 15.26
N ASN A 233 15.38 -11.86 14.71
CA ASN A 233 16.80 -12.00 14.44
C ASN A 233 17.19 -11.33 13.13
N SER A 234 18.01 -10.28 13.20
CA SER A 234 18.45 -9.48 12.04
C SER A 234 19.25 -10.26 10.98
N ASP A 235 19.89 -11.36 11.37
CA ASP A 235 20.67 -12.22 10.47
C ASP A 235 19.83 -13.31 9.78
N ASP A 236 18.57 -13.49 10.21
CA ASP A 236 17.66 -14.44 9.59
C ASP A 236 17.17 -13.93 8.23
N ARG A 237 17.16 -14.81 7.22
CA ARG A 237 16.54 -14.56 5.91
C ARG A 237 15.06 -14.12 6.03
N ASN A 238 14.36 -14.60 7.05
CA ASN A 238 12.97 -14.25 7.33
C ASN A 238 12.83 -13.16 8.39
N SER A 239 13.89 -12.37 8.67
CA SER A 239 13.83 -11.29 9.64
C SER A 239 12.83 -10.20 9.22
N MET A 240 12.38 -9.40 10.19
CA MET A 240 11.76 -8.11 9.91
C MET A 240 12.64 -7.27 8.97
N TYR A 241 12.04 -6.31 8.27
CA TYR A 241 12.76 -5.47 7.32
C TYR A 241 13.79 -4.57 8.04
N ARG A 242 15.07 -4.84 7.85
CA ARG A 242 16.17 -4.06 8.46
C ARG A 242 16.85 -3.23 7.38
N TRP A 243 16.76 -1.90 7.48
CA TRP A 243 17.27 -0.97 6.47
C TRP A 243 18.78 -1.12 6.21
N LYS A 244 19.56 -1.45 7.24
CA LYS A 244 21.01 -1.70 7.13
C LYS A 244 21.34 -2.85 6.19
N ASN A 245 20.42 -3.79 5.98
CA ASN A 245 20.56 -4.87 5.02
C ASN A 245 20.34 -4.43 3.57
N THR A 246 19.88 -3.20 3.34
CA THR A 246 19.46 -2.70 2.03
C THR A 246 20.40 -1.64 1.45
N ILE A 247 21.52 -1.38 2.10
CA ILE A 247 22.52 -0.39 1.68
C ILE A 247 23.86 -1.08 1.36
N GLY A 248 24.81 -0.34 0.78
CA GLY A 248 26.08 -0.88 0.32
C GLY A 248 25.96 -1.53 -1.07
N ALA A 249 26.94 -2.36 -1.41
CA ALA A 249 26.94 -3.07 -2.69
C ALA A 249 25.73 -4.00 -2.82
N VAL A 250 25.09 -4.02 -3.99
CA VAL A 250 23.88 -4.83 -4.22
C VAL A 250 24.15 -6.32 -3.98
N THR A 251 25.37 -6.78 -4.27
CA THR A 251 25.82 -8.16 -4.04
C THR A 251 25.92 -8.56 -2.56
N ASP A 252 26.02 -7.58 -1.68
CA ASP A 252 26.10 -7.80 -0.22
C ASP A 252 24.75 -7.67 0.50
N ARG A 253 23.70 -7.30 -0.24
CA ARG A 253 22.34 -7.21 0.30
C ARG A 253 21.70 -8.59 0.32
N PRO A 254 21.31 -9.14 1.48
CA PRO A 254 20.78 -10.50 1.55
C PRO A 254 19.40 -10.58 0.91
N SER A 255 19.23 -11.54 0.04
CA SER A 255 17.89 -11.89 -0.44
C SER A 255 17.00 -12.37 0.72
N ARG A 256 15.76 -11.94 0.79
CA ARG A 256 14.83 -12.26 1.87
C ARG A 256 13.46 -12.70 1.40
N ARG A 257 12.71 -13.34 2.29
CA ARG A 257 11.28 -13.59 2.12
C ARG A 257 10.49 -12.27 2.25
N ASN A 258 9.49 -12.08 1.39
CA ASN A 258 8.46 -11.06 1.55
C ASN A 258 7.18 -11.71 2.12
N ASN A 259 6.46 -11.02 3.02
CA ASN A 259 5.17 -11.47 3.57
C ASN A 259 4.11 -11.73 2.49
N TRP A 260 4.22 -11.07 1.34
CA TRP A 260 3.36 -11.26 0.16
C TRP A 260 3.73 -12.51 -0.68
N ARG A 261 4.53 -13.43 -0.12
CA ARG A 261 4.86 -14.75 -0.67
C ARG A 261 5.69 -14.71 -1.95
N TYR A 262 6.71 -13.88 -1.98
CA TYR A 262 7.77 -13.90 -2.98
C TYR A 262 9.10 -13.49 -2.39
N ASN A 263 10.16 -13.57 -3.20
CA ASN A 263 11.51 -13.20 -2.80
C ASN A 263 11.77 -11.72 -3.09
N GLN A 264 12.41 -11.04 -2.15
CA GLN A 264 12.97 -9.69 -2.34
C GLN A 264 14.47 -9.79 -2.50
N SER A 265 15.01 -9.22 -3.59
CA SER A 265 16.46 -9.15 -3.82
C SER A 265 17.13 -8.03 -3.01
N LEU A 266 16.37 -7.10 -2.43
CA LEU A 266 16.82 -5.84 -1.84
C LEU A 266 17.70 -4.98 -2.77
N GLY A 267 17.59 -5.19 -4.07
CA GLY A 267 18.23 -4.36 -5.08
C GLY A 267 17.73 -2.91 -5.03
N LEU A 268 16.43 -2.73 -4.84
CA LEU A 268 15.82 -1.47 -4.45
C LEU A 268 15.85 -1.39 -2.92
N GLY A 269 16.70 -0.53 -2.38
CA GLY A 269 16.93 -0.36 -0.94
C GLY A 269 16.78 1.08 -0.47
N TYR A 270 17.09 1.34 0.80
CA TYR A 270 16.90 2.66 1.40
C TYR A 270 17.67 3.77 0.68
N PHE A 271 18.88 3.50 0.21
CA PHE A 271 19.65 4.49 -0.55
C PHE A 271 18.93 4.90 -1.84
N GLU A 272 18.41 3.91 -2.58
CA GLU A 272 17.68 4.14 -3.81
C GLU A 272 16.32 4.83 -3.55
N TYR A 273 15.62 4.51 -2.45
CA TYR A 273 14.41 5.22 -2.05
C TYR A 273 14.67 6.69 -1.73
N PHE A 274 15.72 7.00 -0.98
CA PHE A 274 16.11 8.38 -0.70
C PHE A 274 16.47 9.16 -1.97
N GLN A 275 17.25 8.56 -2.88
CA GLN A 275 17.57 9.18 -4.19
C GLN A 275 16.31 9.40 -5.03
N PHE A 276 15.38 8.45 -5.02
CA PHE A 276 14.14 8.58 -5.78
C PHE A 276 13.26 9.69 -5.22
N CYS A 277 13.16 9.83 -3.90
CA CYS A 277 12.48 10.96 -3.28
C CYS A 277 13.05 12.29 -3.76
N GLU A 278 14.37 12.44 -3.76
CA GLU A 278 15.04 13.64 -4.29
C GLU A 278 14.74 13.85 -5.77
N ASP A 279 14.79 12.80 -6.59
CA ASP A 279 14.56 12.85 -8.04
C ASP A 279 13.15 13.30 -8.43
N ILE A 280 12.13 13.01 -7.60
CA ILE A 280 10.73 13.41 -7.80
C ILE A 280 10.32 14.65 -6.96
N GLY A 281 11.25 15.21 -6.17
CA GLY A 281 11.01 16.37 -5.32
C GLY A 281 10.15 16.09 -4.09
N ALA A 282 10.15 14.86 -3.59
CA ALA A 282 9.40 14.42 -2.42
C ALA A 282 10.28 14.33 -1.16
N LYS A 283 9.73 14.63 0.02
CA LYS A 283 10.40 14.37 1.29
C LYS A 283 10.38 12.87 1.60
N PRO A 284 11.49 12.28 2.05
CA PRO A 284 11.49 10.88 2.48
C PRO A 284 10.75 10.70 3.81
N LEU A 285 9.90 9.67 3.89
CA LEU A 285 9.19 9.25 5.08
C LEU A 285 9.38 7.73 5.27
N PRO A 286 10.53 7.31 5.81
CA PRO A 286 10.77 5.90 6.09
C PRO A 286 9.94 5.40 7.26
N VAL A 287 9.56 4.10 7.18
CA VAL A 287 8.90 3.34 8.25
C VAL A 287 9.86 2.28 8.76
N LEU A 288 10.09 2.23 10.06
CA LEU A 288 10.96 1.26 10.72
C LEU A 288 10.18 0.26 11.56
N PRO A 289 10.63 -1.01 11.65
CA PRO A 289 10.03 -1.97 12.56
C PRO A 289 10.23 -1.55 14.02
N ALA A 290 9.18 -1.72 14.83
CA ALA A 290 9.21 -1.37 16.25
C ALA A 290 9.79 -2.48 17.15
N GLY A 291 10.27 -3.58 16.61
CA GLY A 291 10.68 -4.75 17.40
C GLY A 291 9.48 -5.54 17.94
N TYR A 292 8.34 -5.42 17.27
CA TYR A 292 7.10 -6.13 17.58
C TYR A 292 6.50 -6.73 16.29
N ASN A 293 6.11 -8.01 16.35
CA ASN A 293 5.40 -8.68 15.26
C ASN A 293 3.97 -8.98 15.72
N PRO A 294 2.97 -8.21 15.26
CA PRO A 294 1.58 -8.39 15.70
C PRO A 294 0.98 -9.72 15.20
N HIS A 295 1.44 -10.25 14.07
CA HIS A 295 0.92 -11.50 13.50
C HIS A 295 1.38 -12.75 14.26
N MET A 296 2.53 -12.70 14.91
CA MET A 296 3.09 -13.79 15.69
C MET A 296 3.10 -13.52 17.20
N GLU A 297 2.59 -12.38 17.65
CA GLU A 297 2.64 -11.90 19.03
C GLU A 297 4.06 -11.95 19.63
N GLN A 298 5.08 -11.75 18.79
CA GLN A 298 6.48 -11.75 19.20
C GLN A 298 6.98 -10.32 19.40
N ALA A 299 7.71 -10.13 20.47
CA ALA A 299 8.24 -8.83 20.83
C ALA A 299 9.66 -8.95 21.38
N VAL A 300 10.54 -8.05 20.97
CA VAL A 300 11.88 -7.90 21.57
C VAL A 300 11.74 -7.58 23.06
N PRO A 301 12.44 -8.22 24.00
CA PRO A 301 12.47 -7.81 25.41
C PRO A 301 12.83 -6.31 25.54
N LEU A 302 12.18 -5.60 26.45
CA LEU A 302 12.38 -4.16 26.58
C LEU A 302 13.82 -3.76 26.94
N ASP A 303 14.54 -4.61 27.63
CA ASP A 303 15.97 -4.44 27.97
C ASP A 303 16.93 -4.80 26.81
N GLU A 304 16.42 -5.38 25.73
CA GLU A 304 17.17 -5.71 24.50
C GLU A 304 16.86 -4.77 23.32
N MET A 305 16.10 -3.70 23.55
CA MET A 305 15.64 -2.78 22.50
C MET A 305 16.76 -1.91 21.87
N GLN A 306 17.97 -1.88 22.45
CA GLN A 306 18.99 -0.93 22.03
C GLN A 306 19.38 -1.06 20.56
N GLU A 307 19.50 -2.29 20.03
CA GLU A 307 19.81 -2.52 18.61
C GLU A 307 18.78 -1.89 17.66
N TRP A 308 17.51 -1.97 18.03
CA TRP A 308 16.40 -1.41 17.24
C TRP A 308 16.34 0.10 17.31
N ILE A 309 16.62 0.66 18.50
CA ILE A 309 16.73 2.11 18.71
C ILE A 309 17.92 2.65 17.92
N ASP A 310 19.05 1.96 17.94
CA ASP A 310 20.25 2.33 17.17
C ASP A 310 19.97 2.30 15.66
N ASP A 311 19.13 1.39 15.16
CA ASP A 311 18.71 1.41 13.75
C ASP A 311 18.01 2.72 13.38
N ALA A 312 17.15 3.25 14.23
CA ALA A 312 16.48 4.52 13.98
C ALA A 312 17.45 5.72 14.06
N LEU A 313 18.29 5.76 15.07
CA LEU A 313 19.28 6.84 15.22
C LEU A 313 20.33 6.83 14.11
N ASP A 314 20.77 5.65 13.70
CA ASP A 314 21.71 5.44 12.61
C ASP A 314 21.12 5.82 11.25
N LEU A 315 19.81 5.56 11.03
CA LEU A 315 19.11 5.97 9.81
C LEU A 315 19.04 7.49 9.68
N ILE A 316 18.75 8.19 10.79
CA ILE A 316 18.74 9.65 10.79
C ILE A 316 20.14 10.18 10.49
N GLU A 317 21.20 9.58 11.07
CA GLU A 317 22.58 9.93 10.78
C GLU A 317 22.97 9.60 9.33
N PHE A 318 22.53 8.45 8.79
CA PHE A 318 22.74 8.10 7.37
C PHE A 318 22.10 9.13 6.45
N ALA A 319 20.88 9.55 6.72
CA ALA A 319 20.17 10.51 5.89
C ALA A 319 20.72 11.94 6.03
N ASN A 320 21.01 12.38 7.24
CA ASN A 320 21.27 13.80 7.56
C ASN A 320 22.71 14.10 8.04
N GLY A 321 23.48 13.07 8.39
CA GLY A 321 24.83 13.25 8.93
C GLY A 321 25.82 13.71 7.85
N THR A 322 26.89 14.39 8.31
CA THR A 322 28.02 14.81 7.43
C THR A 322 28.95 13.62 7.14
N ALA A 323 29.88 13.81 6.20
CA ALA A 323 30.90 12.80 5.86
C ALA A 323 31.84 12.45 7.04
N ASP A 324 31.87 13.26 8.11
CA ASP A 324 32.66 13.01 9.32
C ASP A 324 31.96 12.04 10.30
N THR A 325 30.66 11.78 10.11
CA THR A 325 29.91 10.81 10.92
C THR A 325 30.01 9.42 10.29
N LYS A 326 29.78 8.38 11.11
CA LYS A 326 29.87 6.99 10.63
C LYS A 326 28.92 6.70 9.46
N TRP A 327 27.64 7.01 9.64
CA TRP A 327 26.61 6.66 8.66
C TRP A 327 26.51 7.68 7.54
N GLY A 328 26.78 8.97 7.80
CA GLY A 328 26.91 9.98 6.74
C GLY A 328 28.07 9.65 5.79
N LYS A 329 29.21 9.14 6.32
CA LYS A 329 30.30 8.66 5.48
C LYS A 329 29.88 7.51 4.55
N ILE A 330 29.11 6.53 5.05
CA ILE A 330 28.61 5.42 4.25
C ILE A 330 27.74 5.94 3.10
N ARG A 331 26.83 6.90 3.34
CA ARG A 331 26.06 7.56 2.30
C ARG A 331 26.98 8.20 1.25
N CYS A 332 27.98 8.95 1.68
CA CYS A 332 28.97 9.60 0.78
C CYS A 332 29.73 8.56 -0.06
N ASP A 333 30.19 7.46 0.56
CA ASP A 333 30.88 6.37 -0.12
C ASP A 333 29.98 5.66 -1.15
N MET A 334 28.66 5.64 -0.93
CA MET A 334 27.68 5.16 -1.91
C MET A 334 27.40 6.15 -3.06
N GLY A 335 28.01 7.34 -3.03
CA GLY A 335 27.97 8.32 -4.12
C GLY A 335 27.01 9.50 -3.90
N HIS A 336 26.51 9.73 -2.68
CA HIS A 336 25.68 10.89 -2.36
C HIS A 336 26.25 11.68 -1.17
N ALA A 337 26.93 12.79 -1.49
CA ALA A 337 27.63 13.60 -0.48
C ALA A 337 26.68 14.44 0.38
N GLU A 338 25.65 15.01 -0.24
CA GLU A 338 24.70 15.90 0.43
C GLU A 338 23.70 15.14 1.31
N PRO A 339 23.18 15.73 2.39
CA PRO A 339 22.08 15.16 3.17
C PRO A 339 20.78 14.99 2.36
N PHE A 340 20.01 13.93 2.66
CA PHE A 340 18.68 13.73 2.09
C PHE A 340 17.58 14.55 2.78
N ASN A 341 17.93 15.30 3.84
CA ASN A 341 17.01 16.16 4.59
C ASN A 341 15.78 15.41 5.14
N LEU A 342 16.03 14.30 5.83
CA LEU A 342 14.99 13.55 6.51
C LEU A 342 14.35 14.40 7.61
N GLU A 343 13.03 14.58 7.54
CA GLU A 343 12.21 15.31 8.51
C GLU A 343 11.24 14.40 9.26
N TYR A 344 10.77 13.32 8.63
CA TYR A 344 9.72 12.43 9.12
C TYR A 344 10.26 11.03 9.35
N LEU A 345 9.85 10.38 10.44
CA LEU A 345 10.17 8.99 10.73
C LEU A 345 8.96 8.30 11.37
N ALA A 346 8.47 7.24 10.75
CA ALA A 346 7.45 6.39 11.34
C ALA A 346 8.10 5.17 12.01
N VAL A 347 7.56 4.78 13.17
CA VAL A 347 7.99 3.60 13.92
C VAL A 347 6.79 2.68 14.07
N GLY A 348 6.90 1.49 13.49
CA GLY A 348 5.81 0.53 13.37
C GLY A 348 4.91 0.79 12.17
N ASN A 349 4.15 -0.22 11.77
CA ASN A 349 3.12 -0.17 10.74
C ASN A 349 1.90 -0.93 11.22
N GLU A 350 0.76 -0.26 11.36
CA GLU A 350 -0.51 -0.87 11.79
C GLU A 350 -0.47 -1.56 13.16
N GLU A 351 0.64 -1.49 13.88
CA GLU A 351 0.72 -2.08 15.20
C GLU A 351 -0.10 -1.32 16.22
N VAL A 352 -0.73 -2.05 17.10
CA VAL A 352 -1.50 -1.59 18.27
C VAL A 352 -1.21 -2.49 19.47
N GLY A 353 -1.77 -2.13 20.61
CA GLY A 353 -1.62 -2.90 21.84
C GLY A 353 -0.37 -2.54 22.65
N GLN A 354 -0.36 -2.96 23.94
CA GLN A 354 0.66 -2.56 24.90
C GLN A 354 2.06 -3.03 24.49
N GLY A 355 2.15 -4.19 23.81
CA GLY A 355 3.43 -4.71 23.32
C GLY A 355 4.11 -3.76 22.32
N PHE A 356 3.36 -3.13 21.44
CA PHE A 356 3.86 -2.11 20.53
C PHE A 356 4.17 -0.80 21.26
N TRP A 357 3.22 -0.26 22.04
CA TRP A 357 3.37 1.08 22.64
C TRP A 357 4.53 1.18 23.61
N ASP A 358 4.82 0.13 24.41
CA ASP A 358 6.00 0.11 25.31
C ASP A 358 7.32 0.27 24.54
N ARG A 359 7.38 -0.29 23.30
CA ARG A 359 8.56 -0.18 22.43
C ARG A 359 8.60 1.16 21.73
N TYR A 360 7.48 1.63 21.21
CA TYR A 360 7.36 2.96 20.62
C TYR A 360 7.79 4.07 21.58
N ASP A 361 7.39 3.98 22.86
CA ASP A 361 7.80 4.95 23.91
C ASP A 361 9.31 5.06 24.02
N LEU A 362 10.04 3.94 23.89
CA LEU A 362 11.52 3.93 23.91
C LEU A 362 12.13 4.60 22.68
N PHE A 363 11.61 4.32 21.49
CA PHE A 363 12.03 4.99 20.25
C PHE A 363 11.77 6.49 20.31
N HIS A 364 10.55 6.88 20.70
CA HIS A 364 10.16 8.29 20.79
C HIS A 364 11.11 9.06 21.71
N LYS A 365 11.38 8.53 22.91
CA LYS A 365 12.30 9.14 23.87
C LYS A 365 13.70 9.30 23.27
N ALA A 366 14.29 8.22 22.75
CA ALA A 366 15.66 8.24 22.24
C ALA A 366 15.84 9.18 21.04
N ILE A 367 14.87 9.19 20.11
CA ILE A 367 14.92 10.05 18.92
C ILE A 367 14.77 11.53 19.34
N LYS A 368 13.80 11.87 20.20
CA LYS A 368 13.58 13.26 20.63
C LYS A 368 14.72 13.79 21.48
N GLU A 369 15.42 12.95 22.24
CA GLU A 369 16.62 13.33 22.99
C GLU A 369 17.80 13.69 22.07
N LYS A 370 18.01 12.93 20.96
CA LYS A 370 19.18 13.11 20.08
C LYS A 370 18.87 14.01 18.87
N TYR A 371 17.65 13.91 18.32
CA TYR A 371 17.20 14.59 17.09
C TYR A 371 15.81 15.22 17.28
N PRO A 372 15.66 16.24 18.14
CA PRO A 372 14.35 16.82 18.49
C PRO A 372 13.59 17.41 17.29
N GLN A 373 14.29 17.72 16.20
CA GLN A 373 13.70 18.27 14.96
C GLN A 373 12.99 17.21 14.12
N ILE A 374 13.26 15.91 14.33
CA ILE A 374 12.60 14.84 13.57
C ILE A 374 11.16 14.71 14.06
N LYS A 375 10.23 14.73 13.11
CA LYS A 375 8.81 14.49 13.35
C LYS A 375 8.57 12.98 13.42
N ILE A 376 8.08 12.51 14.57
CA ILE A 376 7.86 11.09 14.83
C ILE A 376 6.37 10.78 14.66
N ILE A 377 6.12 9.66 13.99
CA ILE A 377 4.79 9.17 13.66
C ILE A 377 4.51 7.90 14.46
N ASN A 378 3.39 7.88 15.20
CA ASN A 378 2.85 6.72 15.91
C ASN A 378 1.81 6.00 15.06
N SER A 379 1.40 4.79 15.41
CA SER A 379 0.35 4.02 14.72
C SER A 379 -0.95 3.96 15.53
N ALA A 380 -2.10 4.08 14.84
CA ALA A 380 -3.43 3.83 15.40
C ALA A 380 -4.06 2.53 14.87
N GLY A 381 -3.28 1.70 14.14
CA GLY A 381 -3.72 0.41 13.61
C GLY A 381 -4.42 0.48 12.25
N PRO A 382 -4.88 -0.68 11.72
CA PRO A 382 -5.46 -0.83 10.38
C PRO A 382 -6.97 -0.55 10.32
N PHE A 383 -7.53 0.16 11.27
CA PHE A 383 -8.97 0.44 11.36
C PHE A 383 -9.24 1.92 11.56
N PRO A 384 -10.38 2.43 11.04
CA PRO A 384 -10.70 3.87 11.08
C PRO A 384 -11.18 4.36 12.44
N GLN A 385 -11.50 3.46 13.37
CA GLN A 385 -12.14 3.77 14.66
C GLN A 385 -12.12 2.55 15.57
N GLY A 386 -12.59 2.71 16.82
CA GLY A 386 -12.71 1.65 17.81
C GLY A 386 -11.71 1.75 18.95
N GLY A 387 -11.78 0.81 19.89
CA GLY A 387 -11.03 0.90 21.14
C GLY A 387 -9.51 0.89 20.95
N GLU A 388 -8.98 0.07 20.03
CA GLU A 388 -7.53 0.05 19.75
C GLU A 388 -7.06 1.33 19.02
N PHE A 389 -7.86 1.84 18.10
CA PHE A 389 -7.63 3.13 17.46
C PHE A 389 -7.54 4.27 18.49
N GLU A 390 -8.51 4.34 19.43
CA GLU A 390 -8.50 5.35 20.48
C GLU A 390 -7.29 5.21 21.42
N ARG A 391 -6.89 3.98 21.76
CA ARG A 391 -5.69 3.71 22.56
C ARG A 391 -4.41 4.19 21.85
N GLY A 392 -4.29 3.98 20.53
CA GLY A 392 -3.19 4.49 19.72
C GLY A 392 -3.11 6.03 19.78
N TRP A 393 -4.24 6.70 19.57
CA TRP A 393 -4.34 8.15 19.71
C TRP A 393 -3.98 8.65 21.12
N ASN A 394 -4.43 7.96 22.17
CA ASN A 394 -4.10 8.32 23.54
C ASN A 394 -2.62 8.14 23.87
N ASN A 395 -1.98 7.08 23.34
CA ASN A 395 -0.54 6.88 23.46
C ASN A 395 0.24 8.00 22.74
N ALA A 396 -0.15 8.36 21.52
CA ALA A 396 0.47 9.46 20.79
C ALA A 396 0.37 10.81 21.51
N LYS A 397 -0.81 11.14 22.05
CA LYS A 397 -1.01 12.37 22.85
C LYS A 397 -0.16 12.36 24.12
N LYS A 398 -0.08 11.22 24.82
CA LYS A 398 0.75 11.05 26.03
C LYS A 398 2.23 11.31 25.74
N ASN A 399 2.74 10.85 24.63
CA ASN A 399 4.15 11.00 24.24
C ASN A 399 4.45 12.36 23.58
N GLY A 400 3.43 13.07 23.09
CA GLY A 400 3.63 14.27 22.28
C GLY A 400 4.20 13.90 20.90
N SER A 401 3.72 12.81 20.30
CA SER A 401 4.02 12.45 18.91
C SER A 401 3.58 13.56 17.96
N ASP A 402 4.30 13.77 16.85
CA ASP A 402 3.97 14.83 15.91
C ASP A 402 2.74 14.46 15.05
N LEU A 403 2.67 13.18 14.64
CA LEU A 403 1.56 12.65 13.86
C LEU A 403 1.12 11.27 14.36
N VAL A 404 -0.11 10.89 13.99
CA VAL A 404 -0.68 9.55 14.18
C VAL A 404 -1.06 8.98 12.83
N ASP A 405 -0.51 7.83 12.51
CA ASP A 405 -0.76 7.10 11.27
C ASP A 405 -2.08 6.33 11.38
N GLU A 406 -3.05 6.73 10.57
CA GLU A 406 -4.36 6.09 10.43
C GLU A 406 -4.42 5.35 9.10
N HIS A 407 -4.87 4.09 9.14
CA HIS A 407 -5.07 3.27 7.96
C HIS A 407 -6.49 2.76 7.87
N TYR A 408 -7.11 2.84 6.70
CA TYR A 408 -8.40 2.20 6.47
C TYR A 408 -8.73 2.00 5.00
N TYR A 409 -9.26 0.83 4.73
CA TYR A 409 -9.84 0.43 3.46
C TYR A 409 -11.33 0.21 3.69
N THR A 410 -12.17 0.96 3.00
CA THR A 410 -13.61 1.04 3.32
C THR A 410 -14.47 0.96 2.05
N SER A 411 -15.78 0.85 2.21
CA SER A 411 -16.69 1.03 1.08
C SER A 411 -16.79 2.51 0.68
N PRO A 412 -17.13 2.84 -0.57
CA PRO A 412 -17.43 4.21 -0.97
C PRO A 412 -18.53 4.85 -0.10
N GLU A 413 -19.53 4.08 0.31
CA GLU A 413 -20.61 4.54 1.17
C GLU A 413 -20.11 4.95 2.55
N TRP A 414 -19.14 4.22 3.11
CA TRP A 414 -18.49 4.61 4.36
C TRP A 414 -17.78 5.95 4.23
N MET A 415 -17.09 6.20 3.11
CA MET A 415 -16.42 7.47 2.85
C MET A 415 -17.43 8.64 2.80
N LEU A 416 -18.57 8.47 2.11
CA LEU A 416 -19.64 9.48 2.11
C LEU A 416 -20.20 9.73 3.53
N ALA A 417 -20.36 8.68 4.34
CA ALA A 417 -20.81 8.79 5.73
C ALA A 417 -19.80 9.51 6.63
N ASN A 418 -18.54 9.60 6.22
CA ASN A 418 -17.42 10.09 7.03
C ASN A 418 -16.65 11.26 6.41
N CYS A 419 -17.16 11.95 5.39
CA CYS A 419 -16.51 13.14 4.81
C CYS A 419 -16.20 14.21 5.86
N HIS A 420 -17.00 14.29 6.93
CA HIS A 420 -16.90 15.27 8.02
C HIS A 420 -16.27 14.71 9.31
N ARG A 421 -15.56 13.57 9.25
CA ARG A 421 -15.08 12.91 10.47
C ARG A 421 -14.06 13.72 11.26
N TYR A 422 -13.36 14.64 10.62
CA TYR A 422 -12.30 15.45 11.23
C TYR A 422 -12.72 16.90 11.55
N ASP A 423 -13.97 17.33 11.23
CA ASP A 423 -14.43 18.72 11.38
C ASP A 423 -14.29 19.26 12.81
N ASN A 424 -14.46 18.40 13.80
CA ASN A 424 -14.38 18.76 15.21
C ASN A 424 -13.06 18.36 15.88
N MET A 425 -12.05 17.93 15.10
CA MET A 425 -10.76 17.55 15.63
C MET A 425 -9.98 18.79 16.04
N PRO A 426 -9.38 18.83 17.26
CA PRO A 426 -8.61 19.99 17.69
C PRO A 426 -7.37 20.23 16.83
N SER A 427 -6.97 21.48 16.69
CA SER A 427 -5.76 21.88 15.95
C SER A 427 -4.48 21.74 16.77
N ASP A 428 -4.58 21.52 18.07
CA ASP A 428 -3.47 21.31 19.00
C ASP A 428 -3.24 19.81 19.26
N GLY A 429 -1.99 19.41 19.41
CA GLY A 429 -1.58 18.02 19.57
C GLY A 429 -1.14 17.33 18.28
N PRO A 430 -1.04 15.99 18.27
CA PRO A 430 -0.65 15.23 17.08
C PRO A 430 -1.62 15.46 15.93
N LYS A 431 -1.08 15.60 14.71
CA LYS A 431 -1.90 15.65 13.49
C LYS A 431 -2.13 14.26 12.93
N VAL A 432 -3.20 14.12 12.16
CA VAL A 432 -3.46 12.91 11.38
C VAL A 432 -2.42 12.78 10.27
N PHE A 433 -1.82 11.62 10.16
CA PHE A 433 -1.23 11.10 8.94
C PHE A 433 -2.17 10.00 8.43
N LEU A 434 -2.89 10.25 7.34
CA LEU A 434 -3.65 9.19 6.67
C LEU A 434 -2.67 8.46 5.74
N GLY A 435 -1.97 7.46 6.30
CA GLY A 435 -0.82 6.82 5.68
C GLY A 435 -1.17 5.70 4.71
N GLU A 436 -2.39 5.15 4.84
CA GLU A 436 -2.96 4.22 3.87
C GLU A 436 -4.48 4.40 3.82
N TYR A 437 -5.03 4.67 2.64
CA TYR A 437 -6.47 4.65 2.45
C TYR A 437 -6.85 4.36 1.00
N ALA A 438 -7.96 3.68 0.83
CA ALA A 438 -8.67 3.55 -0.44
C ALA A 438 -10.13 3.13 -0.20
N SER A 439 -11.00 3.39 -1.18
CA SER A 439 -12.25 2.67 -1.30
C SER A 439 -12.02 1.34 -2.01
N TRP A 440 -12.79 0.29 -1.64
CA TRP A 440 -12.64 -1.04 -2.24
C TRP A 440 -13.03 -1.08 -3.71
N GLY A 441 -12.09 -0.79 -4.62
CA GLY A 441 -12.24 -0.89 -6.07
C GLY A 441 -11.51 0.21 -6.84
N ASN A 442 -11.45 0.03 -8.17
CA ASN A 442 -10.84 0.99 -9.10
C ASN A 442 -11.82 1.45 -10.19
N THR A 443 -13.13 1.40 -9.91
CA THR A 443 -14.14 1.94 -10.83
C THR A 443 -14.16 3.47 -10.75
N TYR A 444 -14.82 4.10 -11.71
CA TYR A 444 -15.03 5.55 -11.66
C TYR A 444 -15.83 5.97 -10.42
N TYR A 445 -16.80 5.13 -9.96
CA TYR A 445 -17.52 5.39 -8.72
C TYR A 445 -16.58 5.51 -7.51
N ASN A 446 -15.62 4.59 -7.36
CA ASN A 446 -14.63 4.66 -6.31
C ASN A 446 -13.85 5.99 -6.37
N ALA A 447 -13.32 6.35 -7.53
CA ALA A 447 -12.57 7.58 -7.73
C ALA A 447 -13.39 8.85 -7.44
N LEU A 448 -14.66 8.88 -7.85
CA LEU A 448 -15.57 10.00 -7.62
C LEU A 448 -15.84 10.20 -6.12
N ILE A 449 -16.10 9.11 -5.39
CA ILE A 449 -16.37 9.18 -3.94
C ILE A 449 -15.09 9.51 -3.17
N GLU A 450 -13.94 8.98 -3.57
CA GLU A 450 -12.65 9.39 -2.99
C GLU A 450 -12.38 10.87 -3.21
N ALA A 451 -12.71 11.43 -4.38
CA ALA A 451 -12.59 12.87 -4.63
C ALA A 451 -13.47 13.69 -3.67
N ALA A 452 -14.72 13.27 -3.42
CA ALA A 452 -15.59 13.91 -2.44
C ALA A 452 -15.00 13.83 -1.03
N TYR A 453 -14.47 12.66 -0.64
CA TYR A 453 -13.79 12.47 0.64
C TYR A 453 -12.55 13.35 0.78
N MET A 454 -11.75 13.49 -0.29
CA MET A 454 -10.55 14.34 -0.32
C MET A 454 -10.87 15.81 -0.12
N THR A 455 -12.04 16.32 -0.54
CA THR A 455 -12.45 17.68 -0.20
C THR A 455 -12.63 17.87 1.31
N GLY A 456 -13.18 16.85 2.00
CA GLY A 456 -13.29 16.82 3.45
C GLY A 456 -11.92 16.77 4.14
N LEU A 457 -10.97 15.99 3.61
CA LEU A 457 -9.61 15.95 4.12
C LEU A 457 -8.93 17.33 4.02
N GLU A 458 -8.99 18.00 2.86
CA GLU A 458 -8.41 19.33 2.69
C GLU A 458 -9.07 20.37 3.60
N ASN A 459 -10.41 20.38 3.72
CA ASN A 459 -11.13 21.31 4.60
C ASN A 459 -10.71 21.16 6.06
N ASN A 460 -10.10 20.04 6.44
CA ASN A 460 -9.59 19.71 7.76
C ASN A 460 -8.04 19.74 7.87
N ALA A 461 -7.33 20.46 7.00
CA ALA A 461 -5.88 20.61 7.04
C ALA A 461 -5.34 21.21 8.37
N HIS A 462 -6.20 21.81 9.20
CA HIS A 462 -5.84 22.23 10.55
C HIS A 462 -5.48 21.02 11.46
N ALA A 463 -6.14 19.89 11.27
CA ALA A 463 -5.97 18.65 12.04
C ALA A 463 -5.21 17.55 11.24
N ILE A 464 -5.24 17.60 9.91
CA ILE A 464 -4.59 16.64 9.04
C ILE A 464 -3.26 17.21 8.54
N GLY A 465 -2.18 16.45 8.70
CA GLY A 465 -0.85 16.85 8.25
C GLY A 465 -0.44 16.23 6.93
N LEU A 466 -0.67 14.93 6.75
CA LEU A 466 -0.20 14.15 5.62
C LEU A 466 -1.28 13.16 5.16
N VAL A 467 -1.34 12.91 3.84
CA VAL A 467 -2.29 11.97 3.22
C VAL A 467 -1.64 11.24 2.06
N CYS A 468 -1.75 9.90 1.98
CA CYS A 468 -1.36 9.14 0.79
C CYS A 468 -2.29 7.94 0.53
N TYR A 469 -2.66 7.77 -0.74
CA TYR A 469 -3.42 6.62 -1.23
C TYR A 469 -2.58 5.34 -1.20
N ALA A 470 -3.20 4.20 -0.95
CA ALA A 470 -2.53 2.89 -0.89
C ALA A 470 -3.43 1.76 -1.42
N PRO A 471 -2.82 0.66 -1.98
CA PRO A 471 -1.43 0.56 -2.49
C PRO A 471 -1.20 1.34 -3.79
N LEU A 472 0.09 1.52 -4.13
CA LEU A 472 0.51 2.38 -5.23
C LEU A 472 0.62 1.66 -6.57
N LEU A 473 1.25 0.47 -6.58
CA LEU A 473 1.73 -0.22 -7.77
C LEU A 473 1.30 -1.69 -7.81
N CYS A 474 0.80 -2.15 -8.95
CA CYS A 474 0.42 -3.55 -9.16
C CYS A 474 0.92 -4.09 -10.49
N ASN A 475 1.77 -5.13 -10.45
CA ASN A 475 2.04 -5.96 -11.61
C ASN A 475 0.86 -6.90 -11.86
N VAL A 476 0.22 -6.80 -13.02
CA VAL A 476 -1.04 -7.48 -13.36
C VAL A 476 -1.00 -9.01 -13.28
N ASP A 477 0.18 -9.63 -13.38
CA ASP A 477 0.35 -11.08 -13.28
C ASP A 477 0.64 -11.57 -11.85
N TYR A 478 0.81 -10.64 -10.87
CA TYR A 478 1.24 -10.97 -9.51
C TYR A 478 0.40 -10.26 -8.43
N ILE A 479 -0.91 -10.29 -8.60
CA ILE A 479 -1.85 -9.59 -7.72
C ILE A 479 -1.99 -10.32 -6.38
N ASN A 480 -1.58 -9.68 -5.30
CA ASN A 480 -1.81 -10.11 -3.91
C ASN A 480 -2.88 -9.27 -3.21
N TRP A 481 -3.06 -8.02 -3.66
CA TRP A 481 -3.96 -7.03 -3.09
C TRP A 481 -4.58 -6.16 -4.17
N GLN A 482 -5.79 -5.67 -3.93
CA GLN A 482 -6.53 -4.66 -4.69
C GLN A 482 -7.37 -3.81 -3.72
N PRO A 483 -7.64 -2.52 -4.00
CA PRO A 483 -7.35 -1.75 -5.23
C PRO A 483 -5.90 -1.25 -5.30
N ASP A 484 -5.47 -0.83 -6.51
CA ASP A 484 -4.15 -0.22 -6.72
C ASP A 484 -4.26 1.01 -7.61
N MET A 485 -3.35 1.99 -7.44
CA MET A 485 -3.40 3.24 -8.17
C MET A 485 -2.89 3.09 -9.61
N ILE A 486 -1.75 2.42 -9.79
CA ILE A 486 -1.02 2.27 -11.05
C ILE A 486 -0.80 0.79 -11.35
N TRP A 487 -1.20 0.36 -12.54
CA TRP A 487 -1.12 -1.01 -13.01
C TRP A 487 -0.10 -1.13 -14.14
N PHE A 488 0.70 -2.18 -14.13
CA PHE A 488 1.76 -2.37 -15.11
C PHE A 488 2.04 -3.85 -15.43
N ASP A 489 2.71 -4.07 -16.56
CA ASP A 489 3.39 -5.32 -16.90
C ASP A 489 4.90 -5.03 -17.19
N ASN A 490 5.58 -5.91 -17.88
CA ASN A 490 7.00 -5.73 -18.18
C ASN A 490 7.33 -4.56 -19.13
N HIS A 491 6.34 -3.93 -19.81
CA HIS A 491 6.59 -2.86 -20.79
C HIS A 491 5.50 -1.80 -20.89
N ARG A 492 4.30 -2.01 -20.27
CA ARG A 492 3.17 -1.08 -20.28
C ARG A 492 2.84 -0.65 -18.86
N VAL A 493 2.23 0.53 -18.76
CA VAL A 493 1.74 1.09 -17.50
C VAL A 493 0.49 1.92 -17.76
N TYR A 494 -0.48 1.87 -16.84
CA TYR A 494 -1.64 2.76 -16.86
C TYR A 494 -2.06 3.16 -15.45
N GLY A 495 -2.70 4.34 -15.33
CA GLY A 495 -3.32 4.81 -14.10
C GLY A 495 -4.81 4.43 -14.06
N SER A 496 -5.28 3.98 -12.90
CA SER A 496 -6.71 3.79 -12.63
C SER A 496 -7.45 5.14 -12.64
N ALA A 497 -8.78 5.12 -12.54
CA ALA A 497 -9.56 6.34 -12.32
C ALA A 497 -9.11 7.08 -11.04
N ASN A 498 -8.78 6.32 -9.99
CA ASN A 498 -8.24 6.83 -8.73
C ASN A 498 -6.91 7.59 -8.92
N TYR A 499 -6.00 7.08 -9.79
CA TYR A 499 -4.76 7.78 -10.15
C TYR A 499 -5.02 9.20 -10.66
N TYR A 500 -6.00 9.35 -11.54
CA TYR A 500 -6.32 10.67 -12.11
C TYR A 500 -6.93 11.63 -11.07
N VAL A 501 -7.77 11.13 -10.16
CA VAL A 501 -8.27 11.93 -9.03
C VAL A 501 -7.12 12.37 -8.13
N GLN A 502 -6.26 11.44 -7.70
CA GLN A 502 -5.10 11.76 -6.88
C GLN A 502 -4.20 12.79 -7.58
N LYS A 503 -3.91 12.59 -8.87
CA LYS A 503 -3.10 13.52 -9.67
C LYS A 503 -3.73 14.93 -9.75
N MET A 504 -5.03 15.02 -9.98
CA MET A 504 -5.73 16.30 -10.03
C MET A 504 -5.61 17.06 -8.69
N PHE A 505 -5.86 16.38 -7.58
CA PHE A 505 -5.76 16.98 -6.25
C PHE A 505 -4.33 17.34 -5.88
N MET A 506 -3.37 16.43 -6.05
CA MET A 506 -1.96 16.65 -5.73
C MET A 506 -1.32 17.79 -6.53
N ASN A 507 -1.67 17.91 -7.82
CA ASN A 507 -1.14 18.98 -8.67
C ASN A 507 -1.81 20.35 -8.42
N CYS A 508 -2.93 20.38 -7.72
CA CYS A 508 -3.73 21.58 -7.44
C CYS A 508 -3.92 21.82 -5.92
N THR A 509 -2.97 21.42 -5.08
CA THR A 509 -3.11 21.55 -3.61
C THR A 509 -2.82 22.96 -3.12
N GLY A 510 -1.83 23.63 -3.68
CA GLY A 510 -1.32 24.90 -3.13
C GLY A 510 -0.59 24.72 -1.79
N ASN A 511 -0.32 25.80 -1.09
CA ASN A 511 0.34 25.81 0.21
C ASN A 511 -0.63 26.14 1.36
N ASP A 512 -1.73 26.81 1.06
CA ASP A 512 -2.66 27.34 2.05
C ASP A 512 -4.10 26.96 1.71
N LEU A 513 -4.81 26.41 2.70
CA LEU A 513 -6.25 26.22 2.65
C LEU A 513 -6.94 27.58 2.79
N LEU A 514 -7.87 27.89 1.92
CA LEU A 514 -8.66 29.13 1.95
C LEU A 514 -10.03 28.91 2.59
N ASP A 515 -10.58 29.96 3.21
CA ASP A 515 -11.95 29.94 3.69
C ASP A 515 -12.93 30.07 2.53
N VAL A 516 -13.94 29.18 2.49
CA VAL A 516 -14.99 29.17 1.47
C VAL A 516 -16.33 29.37 2.15
N LYS A 517 -17.06 30.42 1.74
CA LYS A 517 -18.44 30.65 2.16
C LYS A 517 -19.40 30.15 1.09
N HIS A 518 -20.54 29.65 1.51
CA HIS A 518 -21.58 29.18 0.60
C HIS A 518 -22.97 29.69 1.02
N ASP A 519 -23.86 29.77 0.06
CA ASP A 519 -25.27 30.13 0.26
C ASP A 519 -26.13 29.43 -0.81
N GLY A 520 -27.38 29.17 -0.49
CA GLY A 520 -28.38 28.63 -1.41
C GLY A 520 -28.34 27.13 -1.65
N PHE A 521 -27.38 26.40 -1.07
CA PHE A 521 -27.30 24.94 -1.22
C PHE A 521 -28.38 24.20 -0.41
N ASP A 522 -28.89 23.13 -0.97
CA ASP A 522 -29.81 22.22 -0.28
C ASP A 522 -29.12 21.55 0.91
N LYS A 523 -29.94 21.16 1.89
CA LYS A 523 -29.45 20.35 3.01
C LYS A 523 -28.97 19.00 2.50
N PRO A 524 -27.90 18.45 3.13
CA PRO A 524 -27.45 17.10 2.83
C PRO A 524 -28.58 16.07 2.95
N ILE A 525 -28.56 15.06 2.07
CA ILE A 525 -29.54 13.97 2.06
C ILE A 525 -28.89 12.73 2.67
N THR A 526 -29.46 12.22 3.77
CA THR A 526 -29.05 10.92 4.31
C THR A 526 -29.63 9.81 3.43
N LEU A 527 -28.76 8.94 2.94
CA LEU A 527 -29.14 7.78 2.14
C LEU A 527 -29.32 6.56 3.08
N GLY A 528 -30.29 5.68 2.76
CA GLY A 528 -30.51 4.46 3.51
C GLY A 528 -31.55 4.57 4.65
N SER A 529 -31.55 3.59 5.56
CA SER A 529 -32.53 3.42 6.62
C SER A 529 -32.02 3.94 7.97
N ASP A 530 -32.90 4.45 8.80
CA ASP A 530 -32.63 4.89 10.18
C ASP A 530 -32.55 3.71 11.18
N LYS A 531 -32.80 2.47 10.71
CA LYS A 531 -32.75 1.26 11.54
C LYS A 531 -31.91 0.15 10.87
N ILE A 532 -31.41 -0.77 11.70
CA ILE A 532 -30.74 -2.00 11.29
C ILE A 532 -31.76 -3.14 11.40
N SER A 533 -32.28 -3.61 10.25
CA SER A 533 -33.27 -4.69 10.17
C SER A 533 -32.86 -5.74 9.14
N GLY A 534 -33.25 -6.99 9.35
CA GLY A 534 -32.92 -8.09 8.44
C GLY A 534 -32.72 -9.41 9.17
N ASN A 535 -32.12 -10.38 8.49
CA ASN A 535 -31.86 -11.71 9.04
C ASN A 535 -30.80 -11.66 10.17
N ILE A 536 -30.98 -12.56 11.13
CA ILE A 536 -30.06 -12.86 12.22
C ILE A 536 -29.55 -14.28 12.03
N GLU A 537 -28.21 -14.44 11.96
CA GLU A 537 -27.57 -15.74 11.76
C GLU A 537 -26.44 -15.91 12.79
N ILE A 538 -26.26 -17.15 13.27
CA ILE A 538 -25.14 -17.52 14.16
C ILE A 538 -24.22 -18.48 13.41
N GLU A 539 -22.91 -18.28 13.53
CA GLU A 539 -21.87 -19.09 12.90
C GLU A 539 -20.81 -19.52 13.90
N ALA A 540 -20.37 -20.77 13.78
CA ALA A 540 -19.10 -21.25 14.30
C ALA A 540 -18.04 -21.09 13.20
N ASP A 541 -17.11 -20.14 13.33
CA ASP A 541 -16.09 -19.85 12.30
C ASP A 541 -14.94 -20.83 12.41
N ARG A 542 -14.93 -21.87 11.54
CA ARG A 542 -13.88 -22.89 11.47
C ARG A 542 -13.53 -23.53 12.82
N CYS A 543 -14.53 -23.65 13.69
CA CYS A 543 -14.41 -24.28 14.99
C CYS A 543 -15.63 -25.18 15.26
N SER A 544 -15.53 -26.07 16.25
CA SER A 544 -16.68 -26.77 16.78
C SER A 544 -17.25 -25.98 17.95
N ALA A 545 -18.55 -25.72 17.95
CA ALA A 545 -19.19 -24.89 18.97
C ALA A 545 -20.62 -25.30 19.27
N GLU A 546 -21.05 -25.01 20.48
CA GLU A 546 -22.41 -25.17 20.98
C GLU A 546 -22.99 -23.77 21.28
N PHE A 547 -24.27 -23.55 20.93
CA PHE A 547 -25.02 -22.33 21.19
C PHE A 547 -26.35 -22.69 21.83
N TYR A 548 -26.67 -22.02 22.94
CA TYR A 548 -27.87 -22.29 23.68
C TYR A 548 -28.41 -21.03 24.39
N ASP A 549 -29.59 -21.13 24.99
CA ASP A 549 -30.33 -20.00 25.54
C ASP A 549 -30.58 -18.88 24.53
N ILE A 550 -30.76 -19.23 23.25
CA ILE A 550 -30.90 -18.25 22.16
C ILE A 550 -32.24 -17.54 22.30
N LYS A 551 -32.18 -16.21 22.40
CA LYS A 551 -33.34 -15.37 22.62
C LYS A 551 -33.23 -14.07 21.82
N ILE A 552 -34.30 -13.68 21.14
CA ILE A 552 -34.46 -12.39 20.49
C ILE A 552 -35.57 -11.62 21.17
N THR A 553 -35.26 -10.41 21.65
CA THR A 553 -36.22 -9.50 22.28
C THR A 553 -36.41 -8.27 21.44
N ASP A 554 -37.59 -8.06 20.91
CA ASP A 554 -37.96 -6.75 20.34
C ASP A 554 -38.36 -5.82 21.50
N ILE A 555 -37.45 -4.89 21.80
CA ILE A 555 -37.65 -3.99 22.98
C ILE A 555 -38.73 -2.97 22.66
N ALA A 556 -38.90 -2.57 21.40
CA ALA A 556 -39.95 -1.60 21.03
C ALA A 556 -41.37 -2.15 21.26
N THR A 557 -41.58 -3.46 21.07
CA THR A 557 -42.90 -4.11 21.24
C THR A 557 -43.02 -4.94 22.52
N GLY A 558 -41.89 -5.27 23.16
CA GLY A 558 -41.81 -6.17 24.29
C GLY A 558 -41.91 -7.66 23.93
N ASN A 559 -41.93 -8.00 22.64
CA ASN A 559 -42.01 -9.38 22.19
C ASN A 559 -40.69 -10.12 22.45
N VAL A 560 -40.79 -11.35 22.96
CA VAL A 560 -39.68 -12.24 23.23
C VAL A 560 -39.91 -13.56 22.50
N LYS A 561 -38.87 -13.99 21.71
CA LYS A 561 -38.84 -15.30 21.08
C LYS A 561 -37.60 -16.06 21.55
N THR A 562 -37.78 -17.36 21.77
CA THR A 562 -36.67 -18.30 22.12
C THR A 562 -36.52 -19.35 21.04
N TYR A 563 -35.31 -19.85 20.87
CA TYR A 563 -34.95 -20.77 19.78
C TYR A 563 -34.24 -21.99 20.33
N ASP A 564 -34.22 -23.06 19.52
CA ASP A 564 -33.56 -24.31 19.86
C ASP A 564 -32.03 -24.13 19.91
N ASN A 565 -31.37 -24.98 20.69
CA ASN A 565 -29.92 -25.05 20.77
C ASN A 565 -29.33 -25.47 19.44
N LEU A 566 -28.15 -24.93 19.11
CA LEU A 566 -27.38 -25.27 17.92
C LEU A 566 -26.06 -25.90 18.29
N SER A 567 -25.60 -26.83 17.48
CA SER A 567 -24.28 -27.44 17.62
C SER A 567 -23.65 -27.62 16.23
N PHE A 568 -22.41 -27.18 16.08
CA PHE A 568 -21.65 -27.33 14.83
C PHE A 568 -20.35 -28.06 15.08
N SER A 569 -20.00 -28.96 14.15
CA SER A 569 -18.73 -29.65 14.15
C SER A 569 -17.86 -29.12 13.00
N ASN A 570 -16.69 -28.57 13.32
CA ASN A 570 -15.73 -28.04 12.36
C ASN A 570 -16.28 -26.91 11.43
N GLY A 571 -17.08 -26.02 11.99
CA GLY A 571 -17.74 -24.92 11.30
C GLY A 571 -19.21 -25.18 10.96
N GLY A 572 -19.96 -24.08 10.78
CA GLY A 572 -21.35 -24.13 10.39
C GLY A 572 -22.12 -22.85 10.74
N LYS A 573 -23.21 -22.61 10.02
CA LYS A 573 -24.03 -21.40 10.15
C LYS A 573 -25.50 -21.76 10.12
N ALA A 574 -26.32 -21.05 10.92
CA ALA A 574 -27.77 -21.18 10.92
C ALA A 574 -28.46 -19.82 10.97
N VAL A 575 -29.52 -19.68 10.21
CA VAL A 575 -30.48 -18.57 10.32
C VAL A 575 -31.35 -18.79 11.55
N ILE A 576 -31.44 -17.79 12.42
CA ILE A 576 -32.23 -17.83 13.64
C ILE A 576 -33.63 -17.26 13.38
N ASP A 577 -33.68 -16.02 12.87
CA ASP A 577 -34.93 -15.29 12.59
C ASP A 577 -34.65 -14.10 11.66
N SER A 578 -35.66 -13.33 11.37
CA SER A 578 -35.58 -12.02 10.75
C SER A 578 -36.28 -11.00 11.62
N ILE A 579 -35.66 -9.83 11.83
CA ILE A 579 -36.20 -8.78 12.67
C ILE A 579 -36.39 -7.49 11.87
N ASP A 580 -37.56 -6.86 12.05
CA ASP A 580 -37.87 -5.52 11.54
C ASP A 580 -38.30 -4.62 12.69
N SER A 581 -37.34 -4.23 13.53
CA SER A 581 -37.52 -3.38 14.70
C SER A 581 -36.39 -2.34 14.78
N ASN A 582 -36.72 -1.19 15.33
CA ASN A 582 -35.77 -0.12 15.60
C ASN A 582 -34.93 -0.34 16.87
N HIS A 583 -35.43 -1.17 17.81
CA HIS A 583 -34.73 -1.46 19.06
C HIS A 583 -34.93 -2.92 19.45
N TYR A 584 -33.87 -3.70 19.42
CA TYR A 584 -33.91 -5.13 19.75
C TYR A 584 -32.63 -5.64 20.41
N LYS A 585 -32.72 -6.81 21.04
CA LYS A 585 -31.60 -7.58 21.60
C LYS A 585 -31.57 -8.99 21.07
N VAL A 586 -30.36 -9.50 20.85
CA VAL A 586 -30.06 -10.92 20.58
C VAL A 586 -29.17 -11.42 21.70
N GLU A 587 -29.63 -12.42 22.45
CA GLU A 587 -28.89 -12.98 23.57
C GLU A 587 -28.70 -14.50 23.36
N PHE A 588 -27.54 -15.01 23.66
CA PHE A 588 -27.25 -16.44 23.61
C PHE A 588 -25.98 -16.77 24.42
N THR A 589 -25.81 -18.05 24.75
CA THR A 589 -24.60 -18.59 25.35
C THR A 589 -23.86 -19.38 24.28
N ALA A 590 -22.55 -19.16 24.13
CA ALA A 590 -21.69 -19.84 23.17
C ALA A 590 -20.51 -20.54 23.88
N LYS A 591 -20.13 -21.72 23.40
CA LYS A 591 -19.00 -22.51 23.91
C LYS A 591 -18.26 -23.14 22.74
N ARG A 592 -16.99 -22.78 22.56
CA ARG A 592 -16.12 -23.49 21.64
C ARG A 592 -15.69 -24.82 22.23
N THR A 593 -15.91 -25.92 21.52
CA THR A 593 -15.53 -27.26 21.97
C THR A 593 -14.22 -27.76 21.33
N ALA A 594 -13.87 -27.26 20.11
CA ALA A 594 -12.61 -27.53 19.42
C ALA A 594 -12.34 -26.44 18.35
N GLY A 595 -11.07 -26.36 17.91
CA GLY A 595 -10.63 -25.40 16.90
C GLY A 595 -9.94 -24.18 17.51
N ASP A 596 -9.51 -23.27 16.64
CA ASP A 596 -8.67 -22.10 16.99
C ASP A 596 -9.35 -20.74 16.76
N LYS A 597 -10.48 -20.70 16.04
CA LYS A 597 -11.29 -19.48 15.83
C LYS A 597 -12.49 -19.42 16.79
N GLY A 598 -13.33 -18.40 16.62
CA GLY A 598 -14.46 -18.16 17.52
C GLY A 598 -15.82 -18.17 16.82
N PHE A 599 -16.62 -17.17 17.06
CA PHE A 599 -18.00 -17.12 16.64
C PHE A 599 -18.28 -15.87 15.82
N ARG A 600 -19.37 -15.91 15.00
CA ARG A 600 -19.93 -14.73 14.35
C ARG A 600 -21.42 -14.64 14.59
N LEU A 601 -21.89 -13.43 14.81
CA LEU A 601 -23.30 -13.09 14.78
C LEU A 601 -23.52 -12.13 13.60
N PHE A 602 -24.32 -12.54 12.64
CA PHE A 602 -24.76 -11.68 11.55
C PHE A 602 -26.11 -11.05 11.89
N PHE A 603 -26.27 -9.79 11.57
CA PHE A 603 -27.51 -9.04 11.77
C PHE A 603 -27.66 -7.93 10.75
N GLY A 604 -28.86 -7.37 10.60
CA GLY A 604 -29.12 -6.40 9.54
C GLY A 604 -28.85 -6.95 8.13
N LYS A 605 -28.93 -8.28 7.97
CA LYS A 605 -28.54 -8.95 6.76
C LYS A 605 -29.71 -8.99 5.76
N SER A 606 -29.53 -8.32 4.61
CA SER A 606 -30.43 -8.42 3.47
C SER A 606 -30.02 -9.54 2.51
N ASP A 607 -28.71 -9.72 2.30
CA ASP A 607 -28.09 -10.76 1.49
C ASP A 607 -26.64 -11.03 1.95
N ASP A 608 -25.90 -11.88 1.22
CA ASP A 608 -24.52 -12.24 1.60
C ASP A 608 -23.49 -11.13 1.31
N LYS A 609 -23.88 -10.05 0.65
CA LYS A 609 -23.02 -8.90 0.36
C LYS A 609 -23.36 -7.66 1.22
N ASN A 610 -24.56 -7.64 1.82
CA ASN A 610 -25.05 -6.50 2.59
C ASN A 610 -25.53 -6.98 3.97
N LEU A 611 -24.71 -6.75 4.99
CA LEU A 611 -24.90 -7.26 6.35
C LEU A 611 -24.02 -6.51 7.35
N ILE A 612 -24.34 -6.67 8.64
CA ILE A 612 -23.43 -6.33 9.73
C ILE A 612 -23.07 -7.63 10.46
N GLN A 613 -21.82 -7.75 10.87
CA GLN A 613 -21.34 -8.92 11.59
C GLN A 613 -20.57 -8.52 12.85
N TRP A 614 -20.78 -9.30 13.90
CA TRP A 614 -19.98 -9.23 15.11
C TRP A 614 -19.10 -10.47 15.17
N PHE A 615 -17.78 -10.26 15.11
CA PHE A 615 -16.79 -11.29 15.34
C PHE A 615 -16.47 -11.41 16.82
N ILE A 616 -16.34 -12.62 17.33
CA ILE A 616 -15.92 -12.94 18.69
C ILE A 616 -14.80 -13.99 18.59
N GLY A 617 -13.55 -13.60 18.80
CA GLY A 617 -12.37 -14.39 18.49
C GLY A 617 -12.06 -14.42 16.98
N GLY A 618 -12.17 -13.27 16.32
CA GLY A 618 -11.68 -13.03 14.97
C GLY A 618 -10.15 -12.93 14.91
N TRP A 619 -9.58 -12.60 13.72
CA TRP A 619 -8.16 -12.38 13.50
C TRP A 619 -7.25 -13.42 14.18
N GLN A 620 -7.48 -14.71 13.90
CA GLN A 620 -6.77 -15.83 14.56
C GLN A 620 -7.04 -15.92 16.07
N ASN A 621 -8.26 -15.58 16.50
CA ASN A 621 -8.70 -15.60 17.89
C ASN A 621 -8.07 -14.49 18.77
N GLN A 622 -7.87 -13.30 18.20
CA GLN A 622 -7.22 -12.17 18.90
C GLN A 622 -8.15 -11.01 19.17
N ASP A 623 -9.34 -10.95 18.53
CA ASP A 623 -10.19 -9.77 18.61
C ASP A 623 -11.69 -10.05 18.78
N THR A 624 -12.39 -8.95 19.08
CA THR A 624 -13.84 -8.79 18.91
C THR A 624 -14.07 -7.53 18.06
N GLU A 625 -14.78 -7.69 16.93
CA GLU A 625 -14.98 -6.64 15.94
C GLU A 625 -16.43 -6.57 15.50
N VAL A 626 -16.98 -5.35 15.35
CA VAL A 626 -18.21 -5.08 14.60
C VAL A 626 -17.83 -4.53 13.25
N ASN A 627 -18.30 -5.17 12.17
CA ASN A 627 -17.96 -4.84 10.80
C ASN A 627 -19.23 -4.74 9.95
N ALA A 628 -19.42 -3.63 9.24
CA ALA A 628 -20.49 -3.48 8.25
C ALA A 628 -19.98 -3.83 6.86
N GLN A 629 -20.77 -4.60 6.13
CA GLN A 629 -20.45 -5.01 4.75
C GLN A 629 -21.49 -4.44 3.79
N VAL A 630 -21.02 -3.71 2.78
CA VAL A 630 -21.82 -3.14 1.71
C VAL A 630 -21.28 -3.65 0.38
N ASN A 631 -22.13 -4.23 -0.47
CA ASN A 631 -21.76 -4.82 -1.76
C ASN A 631 -20.59 -5.81 -1.67
N GLY A 632 -20.46 -6.53 -0.55
CA GLY A 632 -19.40 -7.50 -0.29
C GLY A 632 -18.09 -6.89 0.21
N ARG A 633 -18.06 -5.60 0.55
CA ARG A 633 -16.88 -4.88 1.05
C ARG A 633 -17.08 -4.43 2.49
N GLY A 634 -16.20 -4.90 3.37
CA GLY A 634 -16.28 -4.64 4.81
C GLY A 634 -15.67 -3.30 5.21
N SER A 635 -16.26 -2.70 6.25
CA SER A 635 -15.72 -1.53 6.94
C SER A 635 -15.81 -1.77 8.45
N CYS A 636 -14.70 -1.67 9.17
CA CYS A 636 -14.66 -1.81 10.62
C CYS A 636 -15.42 -0.67 11.31
N LEU A 637 -16.34 -1.01 12.20
CA LEU A 637 -17.09 -0.04 13.00
C LEU A 637 -16.57 0.07 14.43
N ASP A 638 -16.05 -1.01 15.01
CA ASP A 638 -15.34 -1.02 16.29
C ASP A 638 -14.51 -2.29 16.43
N HIS A 639 -13.30 -2.16 16.97
CA HIS A 639 -12.34 -3.24 17.16
C HIS A 639 -11.72 -3.20 18.55
N ASN A 640 -11.68 -4.34 19.24
CA ASN A 640 -11.09 -4.51 20.57
C ASN A 640 -10.41 -5.88 20.68
N ILE A 641 -9.44 -6.01 21.58
CA ILE A 641 -8.74 -7.28 21.83
C ILE A 641 -9.65 -8.23 22.62
N PHE A 642 -9.80 -9.46 22.12
CA PHE A 642 -10.54 -10.53 22.81
C PHE A 642 -10.16 -11.91 22.24
N SER A 643 -10.04 -12.92 23.13
CA SER A 643 -9.76 -14.30 22.73
C SER A 643 -10.78 -15.26 23.33
N VAL A 644 -11.25 -16.21 22.52
CA VAL A 644 -12.14 -17.28 22.92
C VAL A 644 -11.32 -18.49 23.40
N MET A 645 -11.56 -18.94 24.63
CA MET A 645 -10.93 -20.13 25.21
C MET A 645 -11.78 -21.37 24.96
N THR A 646 -11.16 -22.47 24.50
CA THR A 646 -11.86 -23.76 24.30
C THR A 646 -12.36 -24.29 25.63
N GLY A 647 -13.63 -24.74 25.66
CA GLY A 647 -14.29 -25.27 26.86
C GLY A 647 -14.94 -24.21 27.76
N GLN A 648 -14.66 -22.92 27.54
CA GLN A 648 -15.27 -21.84 28.30
C GLN A 648 -16.61 -21.41 27.68
N GLU A 649 -17.55 -21.08 28.52
CA GLU A 649 -18.87 -20.52 28.16
C GLU A 649 -18.84 -18.99 28.19
N TYR A 650 -19.44 -18.39 27.16
CA TYR A 650 -19.57 -16.95 27.02
C TYR A 650 -21.05 -16.57 26.87
N LYS A 651 -21.54 -15.72 27.75
CA LYS A 651 -22.84 -15.06 27.58
C LYS A 651 -22.68 -13.87 26.67
N LEU A 652 -23.30 -13.95 25.52
CA LEU A 652 -23.18 -12.96 24.46
C LEU A 652 -24.49 -12.21 24.28
N CYS A 653 -24.41 -10.90 24.13
CA CYS A 653 -25.59 -10.07 23.89
C CYS A 653 -25.25 -8.98 22.87
N LEU A 654 -26.08 -8.86 21.85
CA LEU A 654 -26.12 -7.74 20.92
C LEU A 654 -27.35 -6.88 21.28
N GLU A 655 -27.17 -5.58 21.38
CA GLU A 655 -28.25 -4.58 21.46
C GLU A 655 -28.14 -3.62 20.27
N VAL A 656 -29.19 -3.49 19.50
CA VAL A 656 -29.34 -2.53 18.40
C VAL A 656 -30.42 -1.53 18.75
N ASN A 657 -30.11 -0.22 18.67
CA ASN A 657 -31.05 0.88 18.86
C ASN A 657 -30.85 1.93 17.74
N GLY A 658 -31.75 1.93 16.75
CA GLY A 658 -31.59 2.67 15.53
C GLY A 658 -30.35 2.16 14.77
N ARG A 659 -29.37 3.02 14.63
CA ARG A 659 -28.06 2.70 14.02
C ARG A 659 -26.96 2.47 15.06
N ASN A 660 -27.27 2.58 16.37
CA ASN A 660 -26.32 2.29 17.45
C ASN A 660 -26.27 0.80 17.73
N ILE A 661 -25.09 0.28 17.87
CA ILE A 661 -24.78 -1.13 18.11
C ILE A 661 -23.96 -1.22 19.39
N THR A 662 -24.41 -2.04 20.34
CA THR A 662 -23.61 -2.36 21.53
C THR A 662 -23.56 -3.86 21.70
N THR A 663 -22.38 -4.40 21.90
CA THR A 663 -22.19 -5.82 22.16
C THR A 663 -21.66 -6.04 23.58
N TYR A 664 -22.03 -7.17 24.16
CA TYR A 664 -21.63 -7.54 25.54
C TYR A 664 -21.11 -8.98 25.56
N ILE A 665 -20.00 -9.18 26.24
CA ILE A 665 -19.44 -10.49 26.57
C ILE A 665 -19.42 -10.64 28.10
N ASN A 666 -20.15 -11.64 28.61
CA ASN A 666 -20.29 -11.89 30.06
C ASN A 666 -20.76 -10.64 30.84
N GLY A 667 -21.66 -9.87 30.24
CA GLY A 667 -22.26 -8.64 30.83
C GLY A 667 -21.36 -7.41 30.80
N LYS A 668 -20.14 -7.51 30.23
CA LYS A 668 -19.27 -6.35 30.02
C LYS A 668 -19.38 -5.90 28.55
N THR A 669 -19.41 -4.60 28.32
CA THR A 669 -19.37 -4.03 26.98
C THR A 669 -18.11 -4.50 26.26
N ALA A 670 -18.27 -5.08 25.08
CA ALA A 670 -17.20 -5.55 24.23
C ALA A 670 -16.95 -4.59 23.06
N ASN A 671 -18.03 -4.13 22.40
CA ASN A 671 -17.94 -3.16 21.31
C ASN A 671 -19.05 -2.11 21.44
N THR A 672 -18.77 -0.90 20.97
CA THR A 672 -19.76 0.19 20.81
C THR A 672 -19.54 0.87 19.47
N ALA A 673 -20.52 0.79 18.60
CA ALA A 673 -20.42 1.25 17.23
C ALA A 673 -21.65 2.05 16.80
N ILE A 674 -21.47 2.89 15.80
CA ILE A 674 -22.55 3.53 15.06
C ILE A 674 -22.34 3.21 13.59
N ASP A 675 -23.30 2.54 12.96
CA ASP A 675 -23.30 2.34 11.52
C ASP A 675 -23.86 3.60 10.84
N LYS A 676 -23.01 4.57 10.64
CA LYS A 676 -23.35 5.84 10.00
C LYS A 676 -23.83 5.60 8.57
N GLN A 677 -24.93 6.26 8.22
CA GLN A 677 -25.46 6.19 6.85
C GLN A 677 -24.75 7.19 5.96
N PRO A 678 -24.57 6.86 4.66
CA PRO A 678 -24.01 7.80 3.69
C PRO A 678 -24.82 9.11 3.67
N VAL A 679 -24.11 10.21 3.61
CA VAL A 679 -24.69 11.55 3.49
C VAL A 679 -24.24 12.13 2.14
N MET A 680 -25.18 12.51 1.31
CA MET A 680 -24.92 13.11 0.02
C MET A 680 -25.13 14.63 0.10
N GLU A 681 -24.04 15.38 -0.01
CA GLU A 681 -24.08 16.83 -0.16
C GLU A 681 -24.64 17.21 -1.54
N GLU A 682 -25.15 18.44 -1.68
CA GLU A 682 -25.50 18.92 -3.01
C GLU A 682 -24.22 19.06 -3.87
N LEU A 683 -23.15 19.62 -3.31
CA LEU A 683 -21.85 19.73 -3.95
C LEU A 683 -20.76 19.67 -2.86
N TYR A 684 -19.72 18.88 -3.08
CA TYR A 684 -18.52 18.87 -2.23
C TYR A 684 -17.50 19.86 -2.81
N TYR A 685 -16.87 20.68 -1.98
CA TYR A 685 -15.89 21.67 -2.46
C TYR A 685 -14.86 22.04 -1.40
N THR A 686 -13.72 22.50 -1.90
CA THR A 686 -12.63 23.09 -1.11
C THR A 686 -11.87 24.09 -1.97
N ALA A 687 -11.12 25.00 -1.35
CA ALA A 687 -10.26 25.92 -2.08
C ALA A 687 -8.91 26.09 -1.37
N SER A 688 -7.86 26.17 -2.16
CA SER A 688 -6.49 26.38 -1.67
C SER A 688 -5.73 27.33 -2.59
N SER A 689 -4.56 27.81 -2.16
CA SER A 689 -3.75 28.68 -3.01
C SER A 689 -2.24 28.47 -2.81
N ASP A 690 -1.48 28.81 -3.84
CA ASP A 690 -0.04 29.08 -3.77
C ASP A 690 0.24 30.54 -4.15
N ASP A 691 1.49 30.88 -4.40
CA ASP A 691 1.90 32.26 -4.74
C ASP A 691 1.27 32.76 -6.05
N ASN A 692 0.94 31.87 -7.00
CA ASN A 692 0.54 32.20 -8.36
C ASN A 692 -0.93 31.91 -8.66
N ASN A 693 -1.53 30.94 -7.96
CA ASN A 693 -2.85 30.42 -8.29
C ASN A 693 -3.76 30.25 -7.08
N ILE A 694 -5.06 30.31 -7.36
CA ILE A 694 -6.12 29.83 -6.47
C ILE A 694 -6.71 28.56 -7.11
N TYR A 695 -6.79 27.49 -6.34
CA TYR A 695 -7.35 26.20 -6.76
C TYR A 695 -8.71 26.02 -6.11
N ILE A 696 -9.75 25.83 -6.93
CA ILE A 696 -11.12 25.55 -6.45
C ILE A 696 -11.46 24.16 -6.93
N LYS A 697 -11.75 23.27 -6.02
CA LYS A 697 -12.10 21.88 -6.29
C LYS A 697 -13.56 21.66 -5.94
N ALA A 698 -14.32 21.09 -6.86
CA ALA A 698 -15.72 20.76 -6.67
C ALA A 698 -16.01 19.35 -7.17
N VAL A 699 -16.80 18.59 -6.43
CA VAL A 699 -17.21 17.23 -6.77
C VAL A 699 -18.71 17.13 -6.72
N ASN A 700 -19.31 16.86 -7.86
CA ASN A 700 -20.74 16.55 -7.99
C ASN A 700 -20.93 15.03 -8.04
N VAL A 701 -21.41 14.46 -6.94
CA VAL A 701 -21.69 13.01 -6.86
C VAL A 701 -23.08 12.66 -7.42
N ARG A 702 -23.97 13.66 -7.56
CA ARG A 702 -25.34 13.47 -8.03
C ARG A 702 -25.39 13.16 -9.51
N ASP A 703 -26.46 12.56 -9.96
CA ASP A 703 -26.77 12.25 -11.36
C ASP A 703 -27.41 13.44 -12.12
N THR A 704 -27.45 14.62 -11.49
CA THR A 704 -27.99 15.87 -12.03
C THR A 704 -26.96 16.98 -12.07
N GLU A 705 -27.09 17.89 -13.01
CA GLU A 705 -26.29 19.11 -13.09
C GLU A 705 -26.54 20.03 -11.91
N ILE A 706 -25.49 20.74 -11.47
CA ILE A 706 -25.57 21.73 -10.40
C ILE A 706 -24.99 23.05 -10.88
N THR A 707 -25.80 24.10 -10.95
CA THR A 707 -25.35 25.42 -11.36
C THR A 707 -25.12 26.30 -10.13
N SER A 708 -23.94 26.93 -10.07
CA SER A 708 -23.55 27.83 -8.97
C SER A 708 -22.87 29.09 -9.48
N GLU A 709 -23.11 30.20 -8.81
CA GLU A 709 -22.29 31.39 -8.93
C GLU A 709 -21.03 31.23 -8.09
N ILE A 710 -19.87 31.44 -8.70
CA ILE A 710 -18.56 31.35 -8.04
C ILE A 710 -17.93 32.72 -8.01
N CYS A 711 -17.65 33.22 -6.82
CA CYS A 711 -16.95 34.49 -6.59
C CYS A 711 -15.57 34.22 -6.00
N VAL A 712 -14.51 34.79 -6.58
CA VAL A 712 -13.13 34.62 -6.12
C VAL A 712 -12.61 35.96 -5.64
N GLU A 713 -12.45 36.13 -4.34
CA GLU A 713 -11.90 37.36 -3.77
C GLU A 713 -10.41 37.53 -4.11
N GLY A 714 -9.92 38.75 -4.20
CA GLY A 714 -8.49 39.02 -4.42
C GLY A 714 -8.06 39.01 -5.89
N VAL A 715 -8.98 38.71 -6.83
CA VAL A 715 -8.72 38.82 -8.28
C VAL A 715 -9.66 39.84 -8.93
N ASN A 716 -9.21 40.48 -10.01
CA ASN A 716 -10.02 41.52 -10.71
C ASN A 716 -10.87 40.94 -11.85
N GLY A 717 -10.55 39.75 -12.30
CA GLY A 717 -11.23 38.96 -13.33
C GLY A 717 -10.79 37.51 -13.27
N ILE A 718 -11.44 36.62 -14.03
CA ILE A 718 -11.11 35.22 -14.06
C ILE A 718 -10.28 34.89 -15.30
N ASN A 719 -9.11 34.34 -15.07
CA ASN A 719 -8.31 33.62 -16.06
C ASN A 719 -7.96 32.24 -15.45
N ALA A 720 -8.65 31.21 -15.90
CA ALA A 720 -8.55 29.91 -15.28
C ALA A 720 -8.43 28.80 -16.32
N ASN A 721 -7.75 27.73 -15.92
CA ASN A 721 -7.91 26.42 -16.51
C ASN A 721 -8.93 25.63 -15.70
N VAL A 722 -9.88 24.99 -16.40
CA VAL A 722 -10.87 24.09 -15.81
C VAL A 722 -10.50 22.67 -16.20
N THR A 723 -10.12 21.88 -15.21
CA THR A 723 -9.83 20.44 -15.40
C THR A 723 -11.00 19.63 -14.87
N GLU A 724 -11.63 18.86 -15.74
CA GLU A 724 -12.82 18.05 -15.45
C GLU A 724 -12.51 16.56 -15.66
N LEU A 725 -12.93 15.74 -14.71
CA LEU A 725 -12.94 14.29 -14.80
C LEU A 725 -14.38 13.81 -14.74
N SER A 726 -14.82 13.04 -15.76
CA SER A 726 -16.11 12.37 -15.82
C SER A 726 -15.97 11.03 -16.54
N GLY A 727 -16.80 10.05 -16.19
CA GLY A 727 -16.93 8.78 -16.88
C GLY A 727 -18.21 8.73 -17.70
N ASN A 728 -18.35 7.71 -18.56
CA ASN A 728 -19.62 7.41 -19.24
C ASN A 728 -20.55 6.56 -18.35
N SER A 729 -19.97 5.82 -17.40
CA SER A 729 -20.64 5.00 -16.38
C SER A 729 -19.82 5.02 -15.10
N LEU A 730 -20.49 4.88 -13.96
CA LEU A 730 -19.84 4.72 -12.65
C LEU A 730 -19.01 3.43 -12.55
N ASP A 731 -19.29 2.43 -13.38
CA ASP A 731 -18.56 1.16 -13.47
C ASP A 731 -17.34 1.22 -14.41
N ASP A 732 -17.08 2.36 -15.05
CA ASP A 732 -15.94 2.50 -15.96
C ASP A 732 -14.61 2.27 -15.22
N ILE A 733 -13.73 1.50 -15.86
CA ILE A 733 -12.35 1.24 -15.43
C ILE A 733 -11.39 1.58 -16.57
N ASN A 734 -10.17 1.94 -16.20
CA ASN A 734 -9.03 2.00 -17.13
C ASN A 734 -8.33 0.65 -17.17
N ASP A 735 -7.80 0.28 -18.32
CA ASP A 735 -7.04 -0.94 -18.57
C ASP A 735 -5.95 -0.71 -19.64
N PHE A 736 -5.20 -1.74 -20.03
CA PHE A 736 -4.17 -1.61 -21.07
C PHE A 736 -4.70 -1.27 -22.46
N ASP A 737 -5.91 -1.69 -22.77
CA ASP A 737 -6.54 -1.42 -24.07
C ASP A 737 -7.14 -0.01 -24.12
N ASN A 738 -7.63 0.47 -22.97
CA ASN A 738 -8.26 1.79 -22.80
C ASN A 738 -7.68 2.54 -21.58
N PRO A 739 -6.38 2.91 -21.59
CA PRO A 739 -5.69 3.44 -20.41
C PRO A 739 -6.15 4.85 -20.00
N LYS A 740 -6.98 5.49 -20.81
CA LYS A 740 -7.53 6.84 -20.61
C LYS A 740 -9.05 6.90 -20.77
N LYS A 741 -9.77 5.77 -20.59
CA LYS A 741 -11.22 5.74 -20.66
C LYS A 741 -11.85 6.73 -19.67
N VAL A 742 -11.33 6.75 -18.45
CA VAL A 742 -11.59 7.76 -17.42
C VAL A 742 -10.33 8.56 -17.24
N SER A 743 -10.30 9.79 -17.76
CA SER A 743 -9.15 10.68 -17.69
C SER A 743 -9.60 12.14 -17.77
N PRO A 744 -8.86 13.09 -17.13
CA PRO A 744 -9.26 14.48 -17.09
C PRO A 744 -9.13 15.17 -18.45
N LYS A 745 -10.02 16.14 -18.69
CA LYS A 745 -9.97 17.07 -19.82
C LYS A 745 -9.82 18.50 -19.29
N THR A 746 -9.01 19.31 -19.95
CA THR A 746 -8.78 20.70 -19.55
C THR A 746 -9.29 21.65 -20.61
N SER A 747 -9.98 22.70 -20.17
CA SER A 747 -10.47 23.81 -20.98
C SER A 747 -10.09 25.15 -20.32
N ALA A 748 -10.18 26.24 -21.08
CA ALA A 748 -9.94 27.59 -20.57
C ALA A 748 -11.27 28.27 -20.20
N LEU A 749 -11.25 29.03 -19.10
CA LEU A 749 -12.36 29.87 -18.66
C LEU A 749 -11.86 31.29 -18.41
N THR A 750 -12.54 32.27 -19.01
CA THR A 750 -12.24 33.71 -18.78
C THR A 750 -13.50 34.47 -18.47
N ALA A 751 -13.42 35.37 -17.48
CA ALA A 751 -14.50 36.33 -17.17
C ALA A 751 -13.92 37.69 -16.80
N VAL A 752 -14.61 38.77 -17.17
CA VAL A 752 -14.16 40.16 -16.91
C VAL A 752 -14.31 40.58 -15.45
N SER A 753 -15.14 39.86 -14.68
CA SER A 753 -15.29 40.05 -13.23
C SER A 753 -14.72 38.88 -12.44
N ASN A 754 -14.56 39.06 -11.13
CA ASN A 754 -14.16 38.01 -10.22
C ASN A 754 -15.30 37.02 -9.89
N THR A 755 -16.43 37.14 -10.58
CA THR A 755 -17.62 36.30 -10.40
C THR A 755 -18.05 35.73 -11.74
N PHE A 756 -18.38 34.42 -11.76
CA PHE A 756 -18.85 33.68 -12.93
C PHE A 756 -19.84 32.61 -12.52
N GLU A 757 -20.68 32.22 -13.46
CA GLU A 757 -21.59 31.08 -13.31
C GLU A 757 -20.95 29.84 -13.92
N TYR A 758 -21.07 28.70 -13.25
CA TYR A 758 -20.61 27.41 -13.75
C TYR A 758 -21.62 26.30 -13.46
N THR A 759 -21.85 25.45 -14.44
CA THR A 759 -22.69 24.26 -14.32
C THR A 759 -21.79 23.03 -14.19
N PHE A 760 -21.74 22.45 -12.99
CA PHE A 760 -21.02 21.22 -12.72
C PHE A 760 -21.76 20.03 -13.32
N PRO A 761 -21.12 19.27 -14.21
CA PRO A 761 -21.77 18.09 -14.82
C PRO A 761 -22.15 17.05 -13.76
N PRO A 762 -23.13 16.18 -14.09
CA PRO A 762 -23.43 15.03 -13.23
C PRO A 762 -22.21 14.15 -13.00
N GLN A 763 -22.06 13.62 -11.80
CA GLN A 763 -21.03 12.63 -11.47
C GLN A 763 -19.64 13.07 -11.99
N SER A 764 -19.18 14.26 -11.56
CA SER A 764 -17.93 14.84 -12.05
C SER A 764 -17.03 15.41 -10.95
N VAL A 765 -15.75 15.47 -11.25
CA VAL A 765 -14.74 16.19 -10.46
C VAL A 765 -14.25 17.37 -11.30
N THR A 766 -14.39 18.59 -10.79
CA THR A 766 -14.00 19.82 -11.47
C THR A 766 -12.99 20.61 -10.64
N ILE A 767 -11.85 20.98 -11.24
CA ILE A 767 -10.84 21.81 -10.59
C ILE A 767 -10.59 23.07 -11.44
N PHE A 768 -10.76 24.23 -10.83
CA PHE A 768 -10.37 25.51 -11.42
C PHE A 768 -8.98 25.88 -10.91
N THR A 769 -8.07 26.16 -11.82
CA THR A 769 -6.78 26.79 -11.54
C THR A 769 -6.86 28.24 -11.99
N VAL A 770 -7.19 29.13 -11.05
CA VAL A 770 -7.38 30.56 -11.29
C VAL A 770 -6.08 31.30 -11.06
N GLN A 771 -5.58 32.05 -12.02
CA GLN A 771 -4.40 32.91 -11.87
C GLN A 771 -4.70 34.09 -10.95
N LYS A 772 -3.78 34.39 -10.01
CA LYS A 772 -3.83 35.55 -9.12
C LYS A 772 -3.55 36.88 -9.82
#